data_7d856c0b7f5b62de607786e0eff3168b
#
_entry.id   7d856c0b7f5b62de607786e0eff3168b
#
_cell.length_a   1.000
_cell.length_b   1.000
_cell.length_c   1.000
_cell.angle_alpha   90.00
_cell.angle_beta   90.00
_cell.angle_gamma   90.00
#
_symmetry.space_group_name_H-M   'P 1'
#
loop_
_entity.id
_entity.type
_entity.pdbx_description
1 polymer ?
#
loop_
_entity_poly.entity_id
_entity_poly.type
_entity_poly.pdbx_seq_one_letter_code
_entity_poly.pdbx_strand_id
1 'polypeptide(L)'
;MKPPLFLCSGCGIGETLDLAALGEAMEREFATPAKIHPFLCGPEGRAMIEAESASAECPVVLGACSPRVNADRFPANPFAPERVNLREQVAWCQEPGAAETQAQAADYLRMGMARAAKRELPVPVETAMERTILVVGGGVTGLNAALEAARVGYPVILLEKEERLGGLARRMHRLAPRVAPYRDLEEPSIAKTVALVEANPSIRVLTSTQIESTAGEPGAFQVRTTGVGGNQEFTVGAIILATGWQPYDVTRLPKLGYGAANVITSLTLEEMAAQGRILRPSDGAKPRSVLFVLCAGSRDPEHLAHCSTVCCATSLKQGLYIREQLPDAAVYLIYRDMRTPAQGEDFYRRVQEEETIFLTRGQVTAVREIDDGDLSVTVVSSLLGEKVELTAQMVVLATGLVPAAGDVLHLKYRQGPQMPELKSGFPDSNYLCFPYETRRTGIYAAGTVRQPMDSVGCVEDAAGAVLKAIQSVTLIGQGRAVHPRVGDASFPRFFLQNCTQCKRCTEECPFGALDEDEKGTPKLNVNRCRRCGTCMGACPVRIISFADYNVDQLSAMVKKVSMPQKDDDLRILAFVCENDAYPAWDMAGLRRLRQDPGIRVIPLRCLGSFNVVLLADALSRGIDGVILMGCQSGDDYQCHFMVGSELANRRLENVKETLERLMLERERVELVNVGIGDGGRIAEITQQFAAKLRQLGPNPYRGL
;
A
#
# COMPACT_ATOMS: atom_id res chain seq x y z
N MET A 1 -20.32 -3.40 32.18
CA MET A 1 -20.85 -2.08 31.75
C MET A 1 -22.07 -2.33 30.91
N LYS A 2 -23.07 -1.44 30.93
CA LYS A 2 -24.32 -1.52 30.16
C LYS A 2 -24.27 -0.50 29.03
N PRO A 3 -23.94 -0.90 27.78
CA PRO A 3 -23.88 0.04 26.68
C PRO A 3 -25.26 0.59 26.33
N PRO A 4 -25.45 1.92 26.20
CA PRO A 4 -26.70 2.51 25.70
C PRO A 4 -26.98 2.04 24.25
N LEU A 5 -28.22 1.72 23.95
CA LEU A 5 -28.63 1.18 22.64
C LEU A 5 -29.57 2.14 21.90
N PHE A 6 -29.22 2.43 20.64
CA PHE A 6 -30.02 3.18 19.70
C PHE A 6 -30.30 2.37 18.45
N LEU A 7 -31.54 2.34 17.99
CA LEU A 7 -31.96 1.66 16.76
C LEU A 7 -32.49 2.68 15.75
N CYS A 8 -31.94 2.66 14.54
CA CYS A 8 -32.42 3.50 13.44
C CYS A 8 -33.55 2.79 12.70
N SER A 9 -34.73 3.42 12.57
CA SER A 9 -35.81 2.87 11.76
C SER A 9 -35.81 3.37 10.31
N GLY A 10 -34.92 4.29 9.95
CA GLY A 10 -34.86 4.85 8.60
C GLY A 10 -34.16 3.95 7.58
N CYS A 11 -34.17 4.39 6.32
CA CYS A 11 -33.48 3.76 5.19
C CYS A 11 -33.90 2.29 4.93
N GLY A 12 -35.13 1.89 5.22
CA GLY A 12 -35.67 0.56 5.00
C GLY A 12 -35.44 -0.43 6.16
N ILE A 13 -34.79 0.02 7.26
CA ILE A 13 -34.53 -0.87 8.40
C ILE A 13 -35.84 -1.19 9.14
N GLY A 14 -36.66 -0.17 9.44
CA GLY A 14 -37.93 -0.35 10.15
C GLY A 14 -39.00 -1.05 9.34
N GLU A 15 -38.93 -1.00 8.00
CA GLU A 15 -39.84 -1.71 7.10
C GLU A 15 -39.45 -3.22 7.00
N THR A 16 -38.21 -3.56 7.30
CA THR A 16 -37.71 -4.94 7.21
C THR A 16 -37.69 -5.65 8.56
N LEU A 17 -37.43 -4.92 9.66
CA LEU A 17 -37.20 -5.48 10.99
C LEU A 17 -38.22 -4.95 11.99
N ASP A 18 -38.71 -5.83 12.88
CA ASP A 18 -39.44 -5.44 14.08
C ASP A 18 -38.45 -4.91 15.15
N LEU A 19 -38.26 -3.59 15.17
CA LEU A 19 -37.32 -2.93 16.07
C LEU A 19 -37.80 -2.94 17.53
N ALA A 20 -39.12 -3.02 17.78
CA ALA A 20 -39.65 -3.11 19.14
C ALA A 20 -39.30 -4.47 19.75
N ALA A 21 -39.51 -5.57 19.02
CA ALA A 21 -39.15 -6.90 19.46
C ALA A 21 -37.62 -7.05 19.65
N LEU A 22 -36.81 -6.42 18.77
CA LEU A 22 -35.34 -6.39 18.95
C LEU A 22 -34.94 -5.61 20.20
N GLY A 23 -35.56 -4.48 20.47
CA GLY A 23 -35.35 -3.69 21.68
C GLY A 23 -35.67 -4.46 22.95
N GLU A 24 -36.84 -5.11 23.00
CA GLU A 24 -37.24 -5.96 24.13
C GLU A 24 -36.28 -7.14 24.35
N ALA A 25 -35.78 -7.76 23.28
CA ALA A 25 -34.80 -8.85 23.39
C ALA A 25 -33.49 -8.36 24.01
N MET A 26 -33.00 -7.19 23.60
CA MET A 26 -31.77 -6.59 24.14
C MET A 26 -31.98 -6.13 25.60
N GLU A 27 -33.13 -5.59 25.96
CA GLU A 27 -33.45 -5.20 27.30
C GLU A 27 -33.50 -6.43 28.26
N ARG A 28 -34.09 -7.52 27.82
CA ARG A 28 -34.10 -8.79 28.61
C ARG A 28 -32.69 -9.35 28.81
N GLU A 29 -31.81 -9.26 27.80
CA GLU A 29 -30.47 -9.89 27.86
C GLU A 29 -29.41 -8.99 28.50
N PHE A 30 -29.47 -7.69 28.28
CA PHE A 30 -28.44 -6.73 28.69
C PHE A 30 -28.92 -5.70 29.72
N ALA A 31 -30.21 -5.74 30.06
CA ALA A 31 -30.88 -4.75 30.93
C ALA A 31 -30.66 -3.31 30.47
N THR A 32 -30.73 -3.11 29.14
CA THR A 32 -30.57 -1.82 28.45
C THR A 32 -31.76 -1.60 27.51
N PRO A 33 -32.65 -0.61 27.76
CA PRO A 33 -33.73 -0.29 26.86
C PRO A 33 -33.21 0.32 25.56
N ALA A 34 -33.83 -0.02 24.44
CA ALA A 34 -33.48 0.54 23.15
C ALA A 34 -34.23 1.86 22.89
N LYS A 35 -33.52 2.88 22.39
CA LYS A 35 -34.10 4.14 21.91
C LYS A 35 -34.19 4.06 20.37
N ILE A 36 -35.46 4.09 19.87
CA ILE A 36 -35.72 3.99 18.42
C ILE A 36 -35.90 5.39 17.85
N HIS A 37 -35.24 5.70 16.72
CA HIS A 37 -35.34 6.99 16.05
C HIS A 37 -35.24 6.83 14.52
N PRO A 38 -36.08 7.58 13.74
CA PRO A 38 -36.09 7.38 12.27
C PRO A 38 -34.81 7.83 11.57
N PHE A 39 -34.05 8.78 12.13
CA PHE A 39 -32.83 9.32 11.51
C PHE A 39 -31.76 9.61 12.55
N LEU A 40 -31.06 8.59 13.05
CA LEU A 40 -29.95 8.75 14.00
C LEU A 40 -28.84 9.66 13.48
N CYS A 41 -28.63 9.73 12.16
CA CYS A 41 -27.66 10.63 11.51
C CYS A 41 -28.16 12.07 11.34
N GLY A 42 -29.44 12.36 11.65
CA GLY A 42 -30.03 13.68 11.64
C GLY A 42 -29.68 14.48 12.90
N PRO A 43 -30.01 15.81 12.93
CA PRO A 43 -29.65 16.66 14.06
C PRO A 43 -30.21 16.16 15.41
N GLU A 44 -31.46 15.77 15.46
CA GLU A 44 -32.14 15.29 16.69
C GLU A 44 -31.53 13.95 17.16
N GLY A 45 -31.36 12.96 16.25
CA GLY A 45 -30.77 11.69 16.58
C GLY A 45 -29.33 11.81 17.10
N ARG A 46 -28.55 12.73 16.49
CA ARG A 46 -27.18 13.00 16.97
C ARG A 46 -27.19 13.65 18.37
N ALA A 47 -28.05 14.64 18.62
CA ALA A 47 -28.16 15.25 19.94
C ALA A 47 -28.49 14.23 21.03
N MET A 48 -29.39 13.27 20.75
CA MET A 48 -29.72 12.18 21.66
C MET A 48 -28.52 11.29 21.95
N ILE A 49 -27.73 10.92 20.91
CA ILE A 49 -26.54 10.09 21.04
C ILE A 49 -25.46 10.84 21.83
N GLU A 50 -25.21 12.11 21.51
CA GLU A 50 -24.21 12.96 22.17
C GLU A 50 -24.49 13.10 23.68
N ALA A 51 -25.76 13.36 24.02
CA ALA A 51 -26.19 13.48 25.42
C ALA A 51 -25.92 12.20 26.23
N GLU A 52 -26.18 11.04 25.64
CA GLU A 52 -25.95 9.74 26.31
C GLU A 52 -24.47 9.40 26.35
N SER A 53 -23.72 9.67 25.25
CA SER A 53 -22.29 9.38 25.15
C SER A 53 -21.45 10.16 26.17
N ALA A 54 -21.85 11.40 26.50
CA ALA A 54 -21.12 12.25 27.44
C ALA A 54 -21.00 11.68 28.85
N SER A 55 -21.98 10.87 29.27
CA SER A 55 -22.03 10.24 30.60
C SER A 55 -21.71 8.73 30.59
N ALA A 56 -21.48 8.15 29.40
CA ALA A 56 -21.33 6.71 29.26
C ALA A 56 -19.91 6.24 29.62
N GLU A 57 -19.82 5.17 30.41
CA GLU A 57 -18.56 4.49 30.78
C GLU A 57 -18.07 3.54 29.69
N CYS A 58 -18.84 3.33 28.63
CA CYS A 58 -18.54 2.48 27.48
C CYS A 58 -19.21 3.05 26.21
N PRO A 59 -18.81 2.59 25.01
CA PRO A 59 -19.40 3.06 23.77
C PRO A 59 -20.92 2.87 23.71
N VAL A 60 -21.64 3.83 23.17
CA VAL A 60 -23.03 3.63 22.75
C VAL A 60 -23.09 2.67 21.58
N VAL A 61 -24.13 1.84 21.49
CA VAL A 61 -24.35 0.90 20.38
C VAL A 61 -25.42 1.49 19.43
N LEU A 62 -25.09 1.56 18.15
CA LEU A 62 -25.99 2.09 17.11
C LEU A 62 -26.34 0.97 16.12
N GLY A 63 -27.54 0.39 16.24
CA GLY A 63 -28.10 -0.49 15.22
C GLY A 63 -28.61 0.36 14.04
N ALA A 64 -27.81 0.48 12.98
CA ALA A 64 -28.06 1.42 11.88
C ALA A 64 -27.40 0.97 10.57
N CYS A 65 -26.95 1.91 9.74
CA CYS A 65 -26.15 1.68 8.55
C CYS A 65 -24.69 1.31 8.88
N SER A 66 -23.93 0.86 7.87
CA SER A 66 -22.51 0.53 7.98
C SER A 66 -21.71 1.62 8.69
N PRO A 67 -20.68 1.25 9.51
CA PRO A 67 -19.78 2.22 10.15
C PRO A 67 -19.02 3.10 9.14
N ARG A 68 -18.98 2.71 7.88
CA ARG A 68 -18.34 3.46 6.78
C ARG A 68 -19.25 4.57 6.21
N VAL A 69 -20.53 4.54 6.50
CA VAL A 69 -21.51 5.53 6.05
C VAL A 69 -21.70 6.59 7.12
N ASN A 70 -21.67 7.88 6.73
CA ASN A 70 -21.81 8.99 7.66
C ASN A 70 -20.89 8.91 8.89
N ALA A 71 -19.64 8.49 8.70
CA ALA A 71 -18.69 8.32 9.80
C ALA A 71 -18.41 9.64 10.53
N ASP A 72 -18.39 10.75 9.79
CA ASP A 72 -18.24 12.12 10.28
C ASP A 72 -19.40 12.60 11.15
N ARG A 73 -20.58 11.98 11.04
CA ARG A 73 -21.78 12.33 11.83
C ARG A 73 -21.78 11.76 13.24
N PHE A 74 -20.90 10.80 13.52
CA PHE A 74 -20.82 10.09 14.79
C PHE A 74 -19.41 10.13 15.35
N PRO A 75 -18.90 11.31 15.78
CA PRO A 75 -17.56 11.45 16.33
C PRO A 75 -17.41 10.70 17.65
N ALA A 76 -16.16 10.38 18.00
CA ALA A 76 -15.83 9.83 19.31
C ALA A 76 -16.01 10.90 20.41
N ASN A 77 -16.80 10.58 21.49
CA ASN A 77 -16.97 11.47 22.64
C ASN A 77 -17.45 10.69 23.91
N PRO A 78 -16.60 10.23 24.81
CA PRO A 78 -15.17 9.99 24.61
C PRO A 78 -14.90 8.77 23.72
N PHE A 79 -15.86 7.84 23.59
CA PHE A 79 -15.77 6.63 22.76
C PHE A 79 -16.35 6.86 21.36
N ALA A 80 -15.71 6.28 20.36
CA ALA A 80 -16.37 6.09 19.07
C ALA A 80 -17.52 5.09 19.24
N PRO A 81 -18.73 5.38 18.72
CA PRO A 81 -19.86 4.47 18.83
C PRO A 81 -19.58 3.09 18.24
N GLU A 82 -20.11 2.05 18.87
CA GLU A 82 -20.13 0.70 18.29
C GLU A 82 -21.27 0.63 17.26
N ARG A 83 -20.90 0.61 15.97
CA ARG A 83 -21.85 0.63 14.85
C ARG A 83 -22.18 -0.79 14.41
N VAL A 84 -23.43 -1.19 14.59
CA VAL A 84 -24.00 -2.48 14.15
C VAL A 84 -24.68 -2.29 12.81
N ASN A 85 -24.17 -2.97 11.77
CA ASN A 85 -24.63 -2.80 10.39
C ASN A 85 -25.93 -3.60 10.13
N LEU A 86 -27.07 -3.01 10.46
CA LEU A 86 -28.39 -3.61 10.19
C LEU A 86 -28.89 -3.29 8.78
N ARG A 87 -28.39 -2.25 8.14
CA ARG A 87 -28.89 -1.82 6.84
C ARG A 87 -28.30 -2.64 5.70
N GLU A 88 -26.99 -2.57 5.50
CA GLU A 88 -26.32 -3.18 4.35
C GLU A 88 -26.16 -4.71 4.50
N GLN A 89 -26.06 -5.20 5.72
CA GLN A 89 -25.82 -6.62 5.99
C GLN A 89 -27.08 -7.41 6.37
N VAL A 90 -28.20 -6.73 6.66
CA VAL A 90 -29.47 -7.37 7.00
C VAL A 90 -30.61 -6.82 6.16
N ALA A 91 -31.11 -5.62 6.44
CA ALA A 91 -32.34 -5.11 5.85
C ALA A 91 -32.33 -5.04 4.33
N TRP A 92 -31.20 -4.74 3.73
CA TRP A 92 -31.06 -4.66 2.27
C TRP A 92 -30.74 -5.96 1.56
N CYS A 93 -30.32 -7.00 2.30
CA CYS A 93 -29.85 -8.27 1.74
C CYS A 93 -30.78 -9.45 2.04
N GLN A 94 -31.78 -9.26 2.91
CA GLN A 94 -32.61 -10.34 3.42
C GLN A 94 -34.09 -10.11 3.09
N GLU A 95 -34.94 -11.14 3.35
CA GLU A 95 -36.39 -11.07 3.18
C GLU A 95 -37.00 -10.25 4.31
N PRO A 96 -37.79 -9.17 4.01
CA PRO A 96 -38.48 -8.41 5.02
C PRO A 96 -39.45 -9.27 5.87
N GLY A 97 -39.42 -9.07 7.18
CA GLY A 97 -40.32 -9.77 8.12
C GLY A 97 -40.04 -11.28 8.31
N ALA A 98 -39.03 -11.86 7.65
CA ALA A 98 -38.71 -13.27 7.83
C ALA A 98 -38.07 -13.50 9.22
N ALA A 99 -38.40 -14.65 9.84
CA ALA A 99 -37.87 -15.00 11.18
C ALA A 99 -36.33 -15.06 11.20
N GLU A 100 -35.71 -15.60 10.14
CA GLU A 100 -34.27 -15.68 10.01
C GLU A 100 -33.60 -14.28 9.89
N THR A 101 -34.25 -13.35 9.17
CA THR A 101 -33.81 -11.95 9.08
C THR A 101 -33.82 -11.26 10.44
N GLN A 102 -34.88 -11.48 11.20
CA GLN A 102 -35.02 -10.99 12.57
C GLN A 102 -33.97 -11.59 13.51
N ALA A 103 -33.73 -12.89 13.41
CA ALA A 103 -32.70 -13.61 14.17
C ALA A 103 -31.30 -13.11 13.85
N GLN A 104 -31.01 -12.84 12.57
CA GLN A 104 -29.74 -12.26 12.13
C GLN A 104 -29.52 -10.87 12.74
N ALA A 105 -30.52 -10.01 12.70
CA ALA A 105 -30.46 -8.67 13.30
C ALA A 105 -30.22 -8.75 14.82
N ALA A 106 -30.93 -9.65 15.50
CA ALA A 106 -30.76 -9.87 16.94
C ALA A 106 -29.33 -10.30 17.30
N ASP A 107 -28.75 -11.23 16.52
CA ASP A 107 -27.35 -11.67 16.74
C ASP A 107 -26.36 -10.54 16.51
N TYR A 108 -26.53 -9.73 15.47
CA TYR A 108 -25.65 -8.57 15.26
C TYR A 108 -25.73 -7.55 16.42
N LEU A 109 -26.91 -7.30 16.95
CA LEU A 109 -27.06 -6.43 18.13
C LEU A 109 -26.41 -7.05 19.37
N ARG A 110 -26.62 -8.36 19.64
CA ARG A 110 -25.96 -9.09 20.75
C ARG A 110 -24.43 -9.01 20.64
N MET A 111 -23.89 -9.21 19.43
CA MET A 111 -22.47 -9.11 19.15
C MET A 111 -21.95 -7.69 19.43
N GLY A 112 -22.65 -6.66 18.97
CA GLY A 112 -22.31 -5.26 19.20
C GLY A 112 -22.35 -4.87 20.68
N MET A 113 -23.40 -5.26 21.40
CA MET A 113 -23.54 -5.04 22.85
C MET A 113 -22.41 -5.70 23.64
N ALA A 114 -22.10 -6.97 23.31
CA ALA A 114 -21.03 -7.72 23.98
C ALA A 114 -19.64 -7.13 23.72
N ARG A 115 -19.40 -6.63 22.51
CA ARG A 115 -18.15 -5.97 22.15
C ARG A 115 -18.04 -4.62 22.87
N ALA A 116 -19.06 -3.77 22.81
CA ALA A 116 -19.08 -2.45 23.43
C ALA A 116 -18.84 -2.53 24.95
N ALA A 117 -19.47 -3.49 25.63
CA ALA A 117 -19.29 -3.70 27.07
C ALA A 117 -17.86 -4.02 27.52
N LYS A 118 -17.00 -4.45 26.60
CA LYS A 118 -15.58 -4.84 26.85
C LYS A 118 -14.57 -3.85 26.24
N ARG A 119 -15.02 -2.76 25.61
CA ARG A 119 -14.10 -1.75 25.06
C ARG A 119 -13.61 -0.84 26.16
N GLU A 120 -12.30 -0.62 26.17
CA GLU A 120 -11.64 0.39 26.99
C GLU A 120 -11.28 1.60 26.12
N LEU A 121 -11.25 2.78 26.73
CA LEU A 121 -10.83 3.99 26.05
C LEU A 121 -9.31 3.95 25.80
N PRO A 122 -8.87 4.04 24.54
CA PRO A 122 -7.45 4.15 24.25
C PRO A 122 -6.87 5.44 24.81
N VAL A 123 -5.78 5.34 25.55
CA VAL A 123 -5.03 6.50 26.05
C VAL A 123 -3.82 6.71 25.15
N PRO A 124 -3.71 7.86 24.45
CA PRO A 124 -2.57 8.13 23.60
C PRO A 124 -1.28 8.27 24.45
N VAL A 125 -0.17 7.83 23.88
CA VAL A 125 1.17 8.04 24.45
C VAL A 125 1.83 9.17 23.66
N GLU A 126 1.76 10.37 24.19
CA GLU A 126 2.40 11.53 23.60
C GLU A 126 3.92 11.47 23.79
N THR A 127 4.66 11.82 22.73
CA THR A 127 6.12 11.83 22.73
C THR A 127 6.65 13.11 22.10
N ALA A 128 7.74 13.64 22.65
CA ALA A 128 8.45 14.74 22.02
C ALA A 128 9.00 14.29 20.68
N MET A 129 8.80 15.10 19.63
CA MET A 129 9.16 14.78 18.26
C MET A 129 10.24 15.74 17.75
N GLU A 130 11.33 15.18 17.23
CA GLU A 130 12.24 15.94 16.38
C GLU A 130 11.52 16.30 15.06
N ARG A 131 11.65 17.56 14.63
CA ARG A 131 10.97 18.06 13.44
C ARG A 131 11.83 18.00 12.19
N THR A 132 13.14 17.83 12.34
CA THR A 132 14.07 17.75 11.20
C THR A 132 13.71 16.58 10.28
N ILE A 133 13.59 16.86 8.99
CA ILE A 133 13.34 15.83 7.96
C ILE A 133 14.67 15.50 7.28
N LEU A 134 15.03 14.23 7.27
CA LEU A 134 16.17 13.73 6.49
C LEU A 134 15.71 13.40 5.08
N VAL A 135 16.35 13.99 4.09
CA VAL A 135 16.18 13.65 2.68
C VAL A 135 17.44 12.96 2.18
N VAL A 136 17.29 11.73 1.66
CA VAL A 136 18.40 10.91 1.17
C VAL A 136 18.40 10.88 -0.35
N GLY A 137 19.40 11.53 -0.94
CA GLY A 137 19.59 11.72 -2.39
C GLY A 137 19.35 13.15 -2.83
N GLY A 138 20.38 13.76 -3.42
CA GLY A 138 20.38 15.16 -3.91
C GLY A 138 20.01 15.31 -5.37
N GLY A 139 19.19 14.40 -5.94
CA GLY A 139 18.63 14.50 -7.29
C GLY A 139 17.39 15.39 -7.37
N VAL A 140 16.67 15.37 -8.51
CA VAL A 140 15.47 16.19 -8.75
C VAL A 140 14.47 16.06 -7.60
N THR A 141 14.13 14.83 -7.21
CA THR A 141 13.15 14.56 -6.14
C THR A 141 13.63 15.10 -4.80
N GLY A 142 14.87 14.80 -4.40
CA GLY A 142 15.37 15.18 -3.09
C GLY A 142 15.56 16.69 -2.93
N LEU A 143 16.01 17.37 -3.97
CA LEU A 143 16.11 18.84 -3.97
C LEU A 143 14.74 19.49 -3.77
N ASN A 144 13.72 19.02 -4.48
CA ASN A 144 12.37 19.56 -4.34
C ASN A 144 11.74 19.17 -2.99
N ALA A 145 11.96 17.95 -2.50
CA ALA A 145 11.52 17.56 -1.16
C ALA A 145 12.14 18.44 -0.07
N ALA A 146 13.43 18.76 -0.18
CA ALA A 146 14.11 19.66 0.75
C ALA A 146 13.52 21.07 0.73
N LEU A 147 13.26 21.63 -0.46
CA LEU A 147 12.65 22.95 -0.61
C LEU A 147 11.22 22.98 -0.08
N GLU A 148 10.40 21.97 -0.38
CA GLU A 148 9.00 21.91 0.09
C GLU A 148 8.94 21.78 1.61
N ALA A 149 9.77 20.95 2.23
CA ALA A 149 9.83 20.84 3.70
C ALA A 149 10.29 22.14 4.36
N ALA A 150 11.32 22.78 3.82
CA ALA A 150 11.81 24.07 4.31
C ALA A 150 10.77 25.19 4.15
N ARG A 151 10.02 25.21 3.03
CA ARG A 151 8.95 26.20 2.76
C ARG A 151 7.85 26.19 3.82
N VAL A 152 7.54 25.02 4.37
CA VAL A 152 6.53 24.88 5.44
C VAL A 152 7.13 24.87 6.85
N GLY A 153 8.39 25.31 7.00
CA GLY A 153 9.04 25.56 8.29
C GLY A 153 9.61 24.32 9.00
N TYR A 154 9.96 23.27 8.24
CA TYR A 154 10.67 22.12 8.79
C TYR A 154 12.16 22.22 8.46
N PRO A 155 13.07 22.06 9.45
CA PRO A 155 14.49 21.92 9.17
C PRO A 155 14.77 20.67 8.35
N VAL A 156 15.74 20.74 7.45
CA VAL A 156 16.08 19.64 6.54
C VAL A 156 17.55 19.31 6.60
N ILE A 157 17.89 18.02 6.62
CA ILE A 157 19.23 17.52 6.30
C ILE A 157 19.10 16.81 4.96
N LEU A 158 19.84 17.27 3.95
CA LEU A 158 19.92 16.67 2.63
C LEU A 158 21.24 15.92 2.47
N LEU A 159 21.17 14.59 2.32
CA LEU A 159 22.35 13.75 2.09
C LEU A 159 22.49 13.41 0.60
N GLU A 160 23.72 13.54 0.08
CA GLU A 160 24.10 13.10 -1.26
C GLU A 160 25.43 12.34 -1.19
N LYS A 161 25.46 11.15 -1.79
CA LYS A 161 26.67 10.30 -1.84
C LYS A 161 27.74 10.82 -2.78
N GLU A 162 27.34 11.54 -3.83
CA GLU A 162 28.23 12.16 -4.80
C GLU A 162 28.74 13.50 -4.27
N GLU A 163 29.83 14.00 -4.87
CA GLU A 163 30.39 15.30 -4.55
C GLU A 163 29.45 16.47 -4.84
N ARG A 164 28.54 16.31 -5.82
CA ARG A 164 27.71 17.38 -6.33
C ARG A 164 26.23 17.00 -6.34
N LEU A 165 25.38 17.96 -6.01
CA LEU A 165 23.92 17.84 -6.12
C LEU A 165 23.46 17.82 -7.57
N GLY A 166 22.20 17.36 -7.81
CA GLY A 166 21.51 17.36 -9.08
C GLY A 166 21.34 15.97 -9.71
N GLY A 167 22.06 14.96 -9.23
CA GLY A 167 21.94 13.57 -9.66
C GLY A 167 22.07 13.40 -11.17
N LEU A 168 21.30 12.47 -11.78
CA LEU A 168 21.32 12.21 -13.23
C LEU A 168 20.87 13.41 -14.07
N ALA A 169 20.05 14.31 -13.51
CA ALA A 169 19.56 15.48 -14.27
C ALA A 169 20.70 16.43 -14.70
N ARG A 170 21.84 16.42 -14.00
CA ARG A 170 23.03 17.18 -14.43
C ARG A 170 23.67 16.69 -15.73
N ARG A 171 23.44 15.42 -16.07
CA ARG A 171 24.01 14.79 -17.29
C ARG A 171 23.10 14.96 -18.50
N MET A 172 21.91 15.52 -18.32
CA MET A 172 20.97 15.78 -19.41
C MET A 172 21.39 17.04 -20.18
N HIS A 173 21.49 16.93 -21.49
CA HIS A 173 21.76 18.07 -22.39
C HIS A 173 20.55 19.01 -22.41
N ARG A 174 19.37 18.49 -22.72
CA ARG A 174 18.09 19.22 -22.65
C ARG A 174 16.99 18.33 -22.07
N LEU A 175 15.86 18.94 -21.76
CA LEU A 175 14.68 18.25 -21.27
C LEU A 175 13.60 18.19 -22.35
N ALA A 176 12.78 17.15 -22.33
CA ALA A 176 11.52 17.13 -23.06
C ALA A 176 10.61 18.26 -22.54
N PRO A 177 9.72 18.82 -23.37
CA PRO A 177 8.89 19.96 -23.00
C PRO A 177 8.00 19.70 -21.79
N ARG A 178 7.94 20.67 -20.87
CA ARG A 178 7.12 20.65 -19.66
C ARG A 178 6.14 21.82 -19.60
N VAL A 179 6.33 22.82 -20.47
CA VAL A 179 5.45 24.00 -20.58
C VAL A 179 4.84 24.11 -21.98
N ALA A 180 3.65 24.72 -22.04
CA ALA A 180 2.95 24.95 -23.29
C ALA A 180 3.82 25.78 -24.27
N PRO A 181 3.80 25.48 -25.59
CA PRO A 181 2.93 24.54 -26.32
C PRO A 181 3.41 23.07 -26.33
N TYR A 182 4.32 22.65 -25.45
CA TYR A 182 4.84 21.29 -25.29
C TYR A 182 5.55 20.73 -26.54
N ARG A 183 6.23 21.58 -27.31
CA ARG A 183 6.85 21.22 -28.58
C ARG A 183 8.37 21.37 -28.60
N ASP A 184 8.90 22.36 -27.89
CA ASP A 184 10.31 22.74 -27.94
C ASP A 184 11.08 22.19 -26.73
N LEU A 185 12.31 21.74 -26.95
CA LEU A 185 13.19 21.25 -25.89
C LEU A 185 13.56 22.37 -24.92
N GLU A 186 13.57 22.04 -23.64
CA GLU A 186 13.87 22.99 -22.56
C GLU A 186 15.30 22.85 -22.04
N GLU A 187 15.87 23.97 -21.57
CA GLU A 187 17.12 23.95 -20.85
C GLU A 187 16.98 23.31 -19.47
N PRO A 188 17.97 22.53 -19.01
CA PRO A 188 17.92 21.92 -17.69
C PRO A 188 17.87 22.98 -16.58
N SER A 189 16.81 22.95 -15.76
CA SER A 189 16.64 23.87 -14.62
C SER A 189 17.32 23.42 -13.34
N ILE A 190 17.99 22.26 -13.36
CA ILE A 190 18.55 21.64 -12.15
C ILE A 190 19.56 22.53 -11.40
N ALA A 191 20.39 23.27 -12.13
CA ALA A 191 21.37 24.18 -11.51
C ALA A 191 20.69 25.30 -10.70
N LYS A 192 19.55 25.82 -11.18
CA LYS A 192 18.75 26.80 -10.43
C LYS A 192 18.17 26.20 -9.17
N THR A 193 17.67 24.97 -9.22
CA THR A 193 17.14 24.27 -8.05
C THR A 193 18.22 23.98 -7.01
N VAL A 194 19.42 23.58 -7.46
CA VAL A 194 20.58 23.40 -6.58
C VAL A 194 20.94 24.73 -5.86
N ALA A 195 21.04 25.83 -6.60
CA ALA A 195 21.34 27.12 -6.00
C ALA A 195 20.29 27.58 -4.96
N LEU A 196 19.00 27.29 -5.20
CA LEU A 196 17.94 27.57 -4.22
C LEU A 196 18.10 26.74 -2.94
N VAL A 197 18.47 25.47 -3.06
CA VAL A 197 18.71 24.59 -1.91
C VAL A 197 19.92 25.05 -1.10
N GLU A 198 21.04 25.33 -1.78
CA GLU A 198 22.29 25.77 -1.13
C GLU A 198 22.15 27.13 -0.44
N ALA A 199 21.32 28.04 -0.97
CA ALA A 199 21.01 29.33 -0.39
C ALA A 199 20.01 29.28 0.79
N ASN A 200 19.34 28.18 1.03
CA ASN A 200 18.29 28.11 2.04
C ASN A 200 18.84 27.75 3.43
N PRO A 201 18.76 28.65 4.42
CA PRO A 201 19.33 28.43 5.76
C PRO A 201 18.68 27.30 6.56
N SER A 202 17.47 26.86 6.17
CA SER A 202 16.76 25.74 6.80
C SER A 202 17.18 24.38 6.25
N ILE A 203 18.06 24.35 5.21
CA ILE A 203 18.52 23.13 4.57
C ILE A 203 20.02 22.96 4.80
N ARG A 204 20.39 21.94 5.55
CA ARG A 204 21.80 21.53 5.72
C ARG A 204 22.15 20.49 4.68
N VAL A 205 23.04 20.82 3.75
CA VAL A 205 23.51 19.93 2.68
C VAL A 205 24.76 19.18 3.13
N LEU A 206 24.78 17.85 2.94
CA LEU A 206 25.91 16.97 3.19
C LEU A 206 26.20 16.15 1.93
N THR A 207 27.16 16.59 1.12
CA THR A 207 27.65 15.85 -0.07
C THR A 207 28.76 14.87 0.29
N SER A 208 29.11 13.96 -0.63
CA SER A 208 30.10 12.90 -0.41
C SER A 208 29.86 12.16 0.91
N THR A 209 28.58 11.97 1.27
CA THR A 209 28.16 11.43 2.57
C THR A 209 27.17 10.30 2.39
N GLN A 210 27.39 9.19 3.09
CA GLN A 210 26.53 8.02 3.09
C GLN A 210 26.08 7.68 4.51
N ILE A 211 24.95 7.00 4.63
CA ILE A 211 24.45 6.51 5.91
C ILE A 211 25.23 5.23 6.27
N GLU A 212 25.78 5.20 7.47
CA GLU A 212 26.40 4.04 8.08
C GLU A 212 25.36 3.17 8.81
N SER A 213 24.45 3.82 9.52
CA SER A 213 23.36 3.13 10.23
C SER A 213 22.24 4.08 10.62
N THR A 214 21.02 3.50 10.70
CA THR A 214 19.82 4.19 11.18
C THR A 214 19.19 3.35 12.28
N ALA A 215 18.95 3.95 13.44
CA ALA A 215 18.27 3.35 14.58
C ALA A 215 17.09 4.23 15.04
N GLY A 216 16.37 3.81 16.07
CA GLY A 216 15.31 4.61 16.66
C GLY A 216 13.95 4.44 15.95
N GLU A 217 13.16 5.50 15.91
CA GLU A 217 11.75 5.49 15.56
C GLU A 217 11.31 6.83 14.97
N PRO A 218 10.13 6.93 14.34
CA PRO A 218 9.58 8.22 13.93
C PRO A 218 9.60 9.23 15.08
N GLY A 219 10.11 10.45 14.79
CA GLY A 219 10.33 11.50 15.77
C GLY A 219 11.65 11.43 16.51
N ALA A 220 12.40 10.32 16.39
CA ALA A 220 13.67 10.11 17.08
C ALA A 220 14.58 9.12 16.33
N PHE A 221 14.64 9.21 15.00
CA PHE A 221 15.61 8.42 14.23
C PHE A 221 17.02 8.90 14.49
N GLN A 222 17.89 8.03 14.94
CA GLN A 222 19.32 8.27 15.12
C GLN A 222 20.04 7.80 13.86
N VAL A 223 20.64 8.73 13.15
CA VAL A 223 21.32 8.48 11.89
C VAL A 223 22.81 8.75 12.04
N ARG A 224 23.63 7.74 11.75
CA ARG A 224 25.09 7.86 11.65
C ARG A 224 25.48 7.89 10.19
N THR A 225 26.39 8.80 9.86
CA THR A 225 26.88 8.96 8.50
C THR A 225 28.40 8.92 8.45
N THR A 226 28.93 8.50 7.31
CA THR A 226 30.35 8.54 6.98
C THR A 226 30.55 9.35 5.69
N GLY A 227 31.59 10.14 5.62
CA GLY A 227 31.88 10.96 4.44
C GLY A 227 33.14 11.80 4.58
N VAL A 228 33.42 12.60 3.56
CA VAL A 228 34.63 13.52 3.53
C VAL A 228 34.64 14.49 4.69
N GLY A 229 33.47 14.92 5.19
CA GLY A 229 33.33 15.76 6.37
C GLY A 229 33.49 15.03 7.71
N GLY A 230 33.93 13.77 7.72
CA GLY A 230 34.02 12.89 8.89
C GLY A 230 32.68 12.23 9.25
N ASN A 231 32.72 11.41 10.30
CA ASN A 231 31.53 10.75 10.81
C ASN A 231 30.68 11.75 11.60
N GLN A 232 29.39 11.74 11.33
CA GLN A 232 28.42 12.61 12.01
C GLN A 232 27.28 11.76 12.54
N GLU A 233 26.66 12.22 13.63
CA GLU A 233 25.46 11.63 14.21
C GLU A 233 24.43 12.73 14.44
N PHE A 234 23.17 12.48 14.06
CA PHE A 234 22.08 13.42 14.26
C PHE A 234 20.74 12.68 14.43
N THR A 235 19.80 13.36 15.04
CA THR A 235 18.44 12.86 15.24
C THR A 235 17.49 13.55 14.27
N VAL A 236 16.56 12.78 13.66
CA VAL A 236 15.56 13.30 12.72
C VAL A 236 14.17 12.72 12.99
N GLY A 237 13.15 13.48 12.63
CA GLY A 237 11.75 13.08 12.85
C GLY A 237 11.22 12.11 11.82
N ALA A 238 11.59 12.31 10.56
CA ALA A 238 11.17 11.45 9.44
C ALA A 238 12.28 11.38 8.38
N ILE A 239 12.20 10.35 7.53
CA ILE A 239 13.17 10.09 6.46
C ILE A 239 12.43 10.00 5.12
N ILE A 240 12.95 10.68 4.09
CA ILE A 240 12.47 10.62 2.71
C ILE A 240 13.59 10.03 1.84
N LEU A 241 13.34 8.84 1.28
CA LEU A 241 14.20 8.21 0.29
C LEU A 241 13.92 8.84 -1.07
N ALA A 242 14.90 9.54 -1.63
CA ALA A 242 14.88 10.17 -2.94
C ALA A 242 16.12 9.78 -3.76
N THR A 243 16.56 8.53 -3.60
CA THR A 243 17.82 7.97 -4.13
C THR A 243 17.80 7.76 -5.65
N GLY A 244 16.63 7.88 -6.27
CA GLY A 244 16.50 7.86 -7.72
C GLY A 244 16.63 6.46 -8.33
N TRP A 245 17.33 6.38 -9.47
CA TRP A 245 17.47 5.17 -10.26
C TRP A 245 18.83 5.05 -10.94
N GLN A 246 19.12 3.87 -11.43
CA GLN A 246 20.28 3.57 -12.26
C GLN A 246 19.82 2.97 -13.60
N PRO A 247 20.55 3.22 -14.71
CA PRO A 247 20.31 2.54 -15.97
C PRO A 247 20.45 1.03 -15.80
N TYR A 248 19.61 0.29 -16.51
CA TYR A 248 19.72 -1.18 -16.55
C TYR A 248 21.09 -1.58 -17.11
N ASP A 249 21.68 -2.60 -16.51
CA ASP A 249 22.98 -3.13 -16.93
C ASP A 249 22.89 -3.73 -18.34
N VAL A 250 23.43 -3.02 -19.31
CA VAL A 250 23.41 -3.38 -20.73
C VAL A 250 24.23 -4.61 -21.05
N THR A 251 25.18 -5.01 -20.19
CA THR A 251 25.99 -6.22 -20.39
C THR A 251 25.10 -7.49 -20.33
N ARG A 252 23.93 -7.37 -19.72
CA ARG A 252 22.92 -8.43 -19.68
C ARG A 252 22.07 -8.52 -20.95
N LEU A 253 22.33 -7.68 -21.96
CA LEU A 253 21.62 -7.62 -23.25
C LEU A 253 22.55 -7.97 -24.44
N PRO A 254 23.25 -9.13 -24.45
CA PRO A 254 24.25 -9.42 -25.47
C PRO A 254 23.66 -9.50 -26.88
N LYS A 255 22.39 -9.89 -27.00
CA LYS A 255 21.68 -9.95 -28.29
C LYS A 255 21.50 -8.57 -28.94
N LEU A 256 21.54 -7.48 -28.17
CA LEU A 256 21.44 -6.12 -28.67
C LEU A 256 22.81 -5.50 -29.01
N GLY A 257 23.85 -6.33 -29.15
CA GLY A 257 25.14 -5.93 -29.68
C GLY A 257 25.98 -5.03 -28.78
N TYR A 258 25.64 -4.89 -27.49
CA TYR A 258 26.45 -4.10 -26.57
C TYR A 258 27.85 -4.73 -26.44
N GLY A 259 28.88 -3.91 -26.66
CA GLY A 259 30.27 -4.33 -26.80
C GLY A 259 30.85 -4.00 -28.16
N ALA A 260 30.05 -3.90 -29.22
CA ALA A 260 30.44 -3.27 -30.48
C ALA A 260 30.61 -1.76 -30.28
N ALA A 261 31.66 -1.20 -30.85
CA ALA A 261 32.05 0.20 -30.60
C ALA A 261 30.93 1.22 -30.84
N ASN A 262 30.12 0.99 -31.90
CA ASN A 262 29.05 1.93 -32.31
C ASN A 262 27.68 1.61 -31.67
N VAL A 263 27.61 0.73 -30.66
CA VAL A 263 26.43 0.49 -29.83
C VAL A 263 26.59 1.20 -28.51
N ILE A 264 25.82 2.26 -28.30
CA ILE A 264 25.91 3.14 -27.13
C ILE A 264 24.60 3.14 -26.33
N THR A 265 24.59 3.74 -25.14
CA THR A 265 23.38 3.96 -24.34
C THR A 265 22.79 5.35 -24.56
N SER A 266 21.51 5.56 -24.23
CA SER A 266 20.88 6.87 -24.20
C SER A 266 21.67 7.88 -23.36
N LEU A 267 22.27 7.45 -22.26
CA LEU A 267 23.04 8.33 -21.38
C LEU A 267 24.36 8.77 -22.03
N THR A 268 25.04 7.88 -22.74
CA THR A 268 26.22 8.20 -23.53
C THR A 268 25.86 9.22 -24.64
N LEU A 269 24.71 9.07 -25.28
CA LEU A 269 24.27 10.04 -26.30
C LEU A 269 23.97 11.42 -25.70
N GLU A 270 23.40 11.53 -24.48
CA GLU A 270 23.24 12.80 -23.78
C GLU A 270 24.58 13.52 -23.61
N GLU A 271 25.62 12.79 -23.20
CA GLU A 271 26.96 13.34 -22.99
C GLU A 271 27.61 13.80 -24.32
N MET A 272 27.46 13.01 -25.37
CA MET A 272 27.92 13.40 -26.71
C MET A 272 27.20 14.66 -27.22
N ALA A 273 25.88 14.72 -27.03
CA ALA A 273 25.07 15.86 -27.44
C ALA A 273 25.45 17.14 -26.67
N ALA A 274 25.68 17.04 -25.38
CA ALA A 274 26.11 18.16 -24.52
C ALA A 274 27.49 18.72 -24.95
N GLN A 275 28.36 17.87 -25.53
CA GLN A 275 29.66 18.28 -26.06
C GLN A 275 29.59 18.82 -27.52
N GLY A 276 28.41 18.76 -28.13
CA GLY A 276 28.24 19.09 -29.56
C GLY A 276 28.96 18.11 -30.52
N ARG A 277 29.19 16.87 -30.05
CA ARG A 277 30.00 15.88 -30.79
C ARG A 277 29.31 14.51 -30.81
N ILE A 278 28.24 14.42 -31.60
CA ILE A 278 27.62 13.10 -31.89
C ILE A 278 28.42 12.43 -32.98
N LEU A 279 29.37 11.55 -32.59
CA LEU A 279 30.32 10.88 -33.47
C LEU A 279 30.28 9.36 -33.24
N ARG A 280 30.63 8.58 -34.26
CA ARG A 280 30.84 7.14 -34.16
C ARG A 280 32.03 6.88 -33.21
N PRO A 281 31.87 6.07 -32.17
CA PRO A 281 32.99 5.76 -31.25
C PRO A 281 34.12 5.00 -31.93
N SER A 282 33.87 4.23 -33.01
CA SER A 282 34.88 3.41 -33.68
C SER A 282 35.93 4.23 -34.40
N ASP A 283 35.56 5.35 -35.04
CA ASP A 283 36.44 6.10 -35.97
C ASP A 283 36.34 7.62 -35.84
N GLY A 284 35.43 8.14 -35.00
CA GLY A 284 35.21 9.57 -34.82
C GLY A 284 34.48 10.25 -35.99
N ALA A 285 33.94 9.50 -36.95
CA ALA A 285 33.20 10.04 -38.08
C ALA A 285 31.75 10.40 -37.65
N LYS A 286 31.13 11.33 -38.41
CA LYS A 286 29.72 11.67 -38.26
C LYS A 286 28.86 10.51 -38.78
N PRO A 287 27.93 9.93 -37.97
CA PRO A 287 27.03 8.91 -38.49
C PRO A 287 25.99 9.49 -39.45
N ARG A 288 25.71 8.75 -40.53
CA ARG A 288 24.64 9.05 -41.49
C ARG A 288 23.31 8.39 -41.12
N SER A 289 23.36 7.41 -40.22
CA SER A 289 22.15 6.75 -39.72
C SER A 289 22.33 6.35 -38.26
N VAL A 290 21.30 6.64 -37.44
CA VAL A 290 21.26 6.30 -36.03
C VAL A 290 19.95 5.59 -35.71
N LEU A 291 20.02 4.42 -35.08
CA LEU A 291 18.85 3.62 -34.74
C LEU A 291 18.70 3.49 -33.22
N PHE A 292 17.53 3.83 -32.71
CA PHE A 292 17.16 3.68 -31.31
C PHE A 292 16.41 2.38 -31.07
N VAL A 293 16.88 1.61 -30.10
CA VAL A 293 16.20 0.41 -29.60
C VAL A 293 15.47 0.79 -28.30
N LEU A 294 14.15 1.02 -28.39
CA LEU A 294 13.34 1.34 -27.23
C LEU A 294 13.06 0.08 -26.38
N CYS A 295 12.82 0.28 -25.10
CA CYS A 295 12.59 -0.80 -24.13
C CYS A 295 13.76 -1.79 -24.01
N ALA A 296 15.01 -1.36 -24.21
CA ALA A 296 16.17 -2.22 -24.01
C ALA A 296 16.27 -2.66 -22.52
N GLY A 297 15.94 -3.93 -22.25
CA GLY A 297 15.87 -4.49 -20.89
C GLY A 297 14.62 -4.10 -20.08
N SER A 298 13.61 -3.45 -20.70
CA SER A 298 12.32 -3.10 -20.06
C SER A 298 11.17 -3.81 -20.72
N ARG A 299 10.04 -3.99 -19.99
CA ARG A 299 8.84 -4.68 -20.46
C ARG A 299 9.16 -6.11 -20.93
N ASP A 300 10.06 -6.74 -20.21
CA ASP A 300 10.58 -8.07 -20.49
C ASP A 300 10.63 -8.88 -19.18
N PRO A 301 9.89 -10.00 -19.08
CA PRO A 301 9.87 -10.82 -17.86
C PRO A 301 11.23 -11.39 -17.45
N GLU A 302 12.16 -11.59 -18.42
CA GLU A 302 13.51 -12.09 -18.14
C GLU A 302 14.45 -10.99 -17.61
N HIS A 303 14.07 -9.72 -17.75
CA HIS A 303 14.82 -8.54 -17.35
C HIS A 303 14.01 -7.66 -16.38
N LEU A 304 13.46 -6.54 -16.87
CA LEU A 304 12.55 -5.68 -16.11
C LEU A 304 11.13 -5.82 -16.67
N ALA A 305 10.24 -6.44 -15.91
CA ALA A 305 8.85 -6.64 -16.32
C ALA A 305 8.08 -5.33 -16.52
N HIS A 306 8.48 -4.26 -15.81
CA HIS A 306 7.82 -2.97 -15.87
C HIS A 306 8.31 -2.07 -17.02
N CYS A 307 7.51 -1.06 -17.34
CA CYS A 307 7.89 0.06 -18.22
C CYS A 307 8.69 1.10 -17.42
N SER A 308 9.78 1.57 -17.97
CA SER A 308 10.62 2.61 -17.35
C SER A 308 10.07 4.04 -17.53
N THR A 309 8.94 4.23 -18.24
CA THR A 309 8.20 5.48 -18.46
C THR A 309 8.96 6.53 -19.28
N VAL A 310 10.24 6.74 -19.02
CA VAL A 310 11.04 7.84 -19.58
C VAL A 310 11.66 7.56 -20.95
N CYS A 311 11.80 6.30 -21.37
CA CYS A 311 12.56 5.91 -22.57
C CYS A 311 12.02 6.56 -23.85
N CYS A 312 10.68 6.59 -24.03
CA CYS A 312 10.05 7.15 -25.23
C CYS A 312 10.34 8.64 -25.39
N ALA A 313 10.04 9.45 -24.37
CA ALA A 313 10.31 10.89 -24.42
C ALA A 313 11.82 11.18 -24.55
N THR A 314 12.69 10.37 -23.89
CA THR A 314 14.15 10.51 -24.02
C THR A 314 14.61 10.23 -25.45
N SER A 315 14.15 9.15 -26.07
CA SER A 315 14.54 8.82 -27.46
C SER A 315 14.00 9.84 -28.46
N LEU A 316 12.80 10.37 -28.27
CA LEU A 316 12.24 11.43 -29.10
C LEU A 316 13.09 12.71 -29.04
N LYS A 317 13.44 13.20 -27.84
CA LYS A 317 14.30 14.38 -27.70
C LYS A 317 15.69 14.16 -28.26
N GLN A 318 16.26 12.96 -28.09
CA GLN A 318 17.58 12.59 -28.62
C GLN A 318 17.57 12.50 -30.16
N GLY A 319 16.45 12.09 -30.76
CA GLY A 319 16.23 12.19 -32.18
C GLY A 319 16.35 13.64 -32.70
N LEU A 320 15.79 14.60 -31.96
CA LEU A 320 15.94 16.02 -32.28
C LEU A 320 17.39 16.52 -32.10
N TYR A 321 18.16 16.02 -31.13
CA TYR A 321 19.59 16.37 -31.03
C TYR A 321 20.38 15.96 -32.26
N ILE A 322 20.11 14.75 -32.77
CA ILE A 322 20.74 14.25 -33.98
C ILE A 322 20.33 15.14 -35.16
N ARG A 323 19.06 15.49 -35.26
CA ARG A 323 18.56 16.37 -36.29
C ARG A 323 19.22 17.75 -36.30
N GLU A 324 19.44 18.34 -35.10
CA GLU A 324 20.10 19.63 -34.94
C GLU A 324 21.60 19.58 -35.28
N GLN A 325 22.31 18.55 -34.86
CA GLN A 325 23.79 18.46 -35.03
C GLN A 325 24.20 17.77 -36.35
N LEU A 326 23.35 16.92 -36.91
CA LEU A 326 23.57 16.09 -38.08
C LEU A 326 22.36 16.13 -38.99
N PRO A 327 22.11 17.24 -39.70
CA PRO A 327 20.87 17.47 -40.50
C PRO A 327 20.57 16.41 -41.55
N ASP A 328 21.61 15.79 -42.12
CA ASP A 328 21.48 14.77 -43.17
C ASP A 328 21.38 13.33 -42.66
N ALA A 329 21.46 13.12 -41.35
CA ALA A 329 21.42 11.78 -40.76
C ALA A 329 19.97 11.26 -40.65
N ALA A 330 19.74 10.02 -41.07
CA ALA A 330 18.49 9.31 -40.85
C ALA A 330 18.42 8.78 -39.41
N VAL A 331 17.28 9.00 -38.76
CA VAL A 331 17.04 8.56 -37.37
C VAL A 331 15.89 7.55 -37.37
N TYR A 332 16.15 6.34 -36.86
CA TYR A 332 15.14 5.29 -36.77
C TYR A 332 14.81 5.05 -35.28
N LEU A 333 13.55 5.16 -34.86
CA LEU A 333 13.09 4.79 -33.53
C LEU A 333 12.23 3.53 -33.63
N ILE A 334 12.75 2.42 -33.10
CA ILE A 334 12.04 1.14 -33.09
C ILE A 334 11.40 0.96 -31.70
N TYR A 335 10.06 0.94 -31.66
CA TYR A 335 9.31 0.90 -30.40
C TYR A 335 8.21 -0.19 -30.40
N ARG A 336 7.89 -0.74 -29.24
CA ARG A 336 6.72 -1.64 -29.08
C ARG A 336 5.42 -0.86 -29.05
N ASP A 337 5.32 0.12 -28.15
CA ASP A 337 4.27 1.13 -28.06
C ASP A 337 4.90 2.44 -27.66
N MET A 338 4.55 3.53 -28.33
CA MET A 338 4.96 4.87 -27.95
C MET A 338 4.15 5.29 -26.70
N ARG A 339 4.82 5.70 -25.65
CA ARG A 339 4.21 6.11 -24.38
C ARG A 339 4.65 7.53 -24.07
N THR A 340 3.82 8.48 -24.48
CA THR A 340 3.96 9.92 -24.29
C THR A 340 2.66 10.48 -23.71
N PRO A 341 2.32 10.15 -22.45
CA PRO A 341 1.02 10.48 -21.87
C PRO A 341 0.78 11.98 -21.75
N ALA A 342 -0.50 12.38 -21.81
CA ALA A 342 -0.97 13.76 -21.65
C ALA A 342 -0.30 14.71 -22.68
N GLN A 343 0.29 15.80 -22.23
CA GLN A 343 0.96 16.81 -23.06
C GLN A 343 2.17 16.26 -23.82
N GLY A 344 2.70 15.10 -23.45
CA GLY A 344 3.75 14.41 -24.20
C GLY A 344 3.32 14.00 -25.62
N GLU A 345 2.01 13.91 -25.90
CA GLU A 345 1.48 13.65 -27.25
C GLU A 345 1.76 14.79 -28.21
N ASP A 346 1.75 16.05 -27.75
CA ASP A 346 2.09 17.21 -28.59
C ASP A 346 3.57 17.20 -28.96
N PHE A 347 4.44 16.79 -28.04
CA PHE A 347 5.86 16.59 -28.33
C PHE A 347 6.09 15.44 -29.31
N TYR A 348 5.39 14.32 -29.13
CA TYR A 348 5.46 13.18 -30.05
C TYR A 348 5.05 13.60 -31.46
N ARG A 349 3.94 14.33 -31.62
CA ARG A 349 3.47 14.87 -32.88
C ARG A 349 4.51 15.80 -33.51
N ARG A 350 5.14 16.68 -32.72
CA ARG A 350 6.23 17.54 -33.16
C ARG A 350 7.39 16.75 -33.78
N VAL A 351 7.77 15.62 -33.16
CA VAL A 351 8.86 14.78 -33.68
C VAL A 351 8.44 14.02 -34.93
N GLN A 352 7.17 13.66 -35.09
CA GLN A 352 6.65 13.03 -36.31
C GLN A 352 6.67 13.96 -37.53
N GLU A 353 6.71 15.27 -37.33
CA GLU A 353 6.80 16.27 -38.41
C GLU A 353 8.23 16.35 -39.00
N GLU A 354 9.25 15.74 -38.38
CA GLU A 354 10.62 15.74 -38.88
C GLU A 354 10.82 14.69 -40.00
N GLU A 355 11.17 15.13 -41.18
CA GLU A 355 11.27 14.29 -42.41
C GLU A 355 12.31 13.18 -42.31
N THR A 356 13.37 13.35 -41.49
CA THR A 356 14.46 12.36 -41.36
C THR A 356 14.33 11.49 -40.10
N ILE A 357 13.24 11.60 -39.34
CA ILE A 357 12.96 10.76 -38.18
C ILE A 357 11.87 9.74 -38.51
N PHE A 358 12.25 8.48 -38.54
CA PHE A 358 11.38 7.35 -38.86
C PHE A 358 10.95 6.58 -37.62
N LEU A 359 9.67 6.59 -37.34
CA LEU A 359 9.06 5.96 -36.16
C LEU A 359 8.39 4.65 -36.59
N THR A 360 8.95 3.51 -36.17
CA THR A 360 8.48 2.19 -36.63
C THR A 360 8.11 1.31 -35.46
N ARG A 361 6.90 0.74 -35.49
CA ARG A 361 6.44 -0.21 -34.47
C ARG A 361 7.02 -1.60 -34.75
N GLY A 362 7.80 -2.10 -33.78
CA GLY A 362 8.45 -3.40 -33.87
C GLY A 362 9.27 -3.73 -32.64
N GLN A 363 9.92 -4.88 -32.69
CA GLN A 363 10.84 -5.34 -31.66
C GLN A 363 12.18 -5.69 -32.25
N VAL A 364 13.25 -5.05 -31.76
CA VAL A 364 14.61 -5.44 -32.11
C VAL A 364 14.95 -6.75 -31.40
N THR A 365 15.41 -7.75 -32.14
CA THR A 365 15.75 -9.07 -31.62
C THR A 365 17.23 -9.36 -31.65
N ALA A 366 17.97 -8.70 -32.54
CA ALA A 366 19.43 -8.81 -32.62
C ALA A 366 20.06 -7.56 -33.21
N VAL A 367 21.27 -7.23 -32.76
CA VAL A 367 22.15 -6.23 -33.35
C VAL A 367 23.52 -6.91 -33.51
N ARG A 368 24.11 -6.79 -34.71
CA ARG A 368 25.41 -7.41 -35.05
C ARG A 368 26.27 -6.40 -35.81
N GLU A 369 27.54 -6.36 -35.49
CA GLU A 369 28.52 -5.61 -36.23
C GLU A 369 28.77 -6.30 -37.59
N ILE A 370 28.84 -5.51 -38.65
CA ILE A 370 29.16 -5.90 -40.01
C ILE A 370 30.37 -5.11 -40.50
N ASP A 371 30.68 -5.18 -41.79
CA ASP A 371 31.85 -4.54 -42.36
C ASP A 371 31.86 -3.00 -42.09
N ASP A 372 33.05 -2.41 -42.00
CA ASP A 372 33.31 -1.00 -41.71
C ASP A 372 32.72 -0.45 -40.36
N GLY A 373 32.43 -1.35 -39.42
CA GLY A 373 31.86 -1.00 -38.12
C GLY A 373 30.38 -0.55 -38.20
N ASP A 374 29.70 -0.80 -39.30
CA ASP A 374 28.25 -0.63 -39.44
C ASP A 374 27.53 -1.76 -38.69
N LEU A 375 26.26 -1.58 -38.41
CA LEU A 375 25.46 -2.47 -37.57
C LEU A 375 24.24 -2.99 -38.34
N SER A 376 24.09 -4.31 -38.45
CA SER A 376 22.87 -4.96 -38.90
C SER A 376 21.92 -5.15 -37.70
N VAL A 377 20.69 -4.67 -37.85
CA VAL A 377 19.64 -4.68 -36.83
C VAL A 377 18.44 -5.49 -37.29
N THR A 378 18.19 -6.62 -36.66
CA THR A 378 17.03 -7.47 -36.97
C THR A 378 15.80 -6.97 -36.19
N VAL A 379 14.78 -6.55 -36.91
CA VAL A 379 13.52 -6.03 -36.35
C VAL A 379 12.36 -6.96 -36.73
N VAL A 380 11.60 -7.41 -35.75
CA VAL A 380 10.28 -8.02 -36.00
C VAL A 380 9.27 -6.88 -36.13
N SER A 381 8.89 -6.57 -37.37
CA SER A 381 7.97 -5.49 -37.67
C SER A 381 6.53 -5.88 -37.32
N SER A 382 5.88 -5.09 -36.45
CA SER A 382 4.46 -5.28 -36.13
C SER A 382 3.52 -4.87 -37.28
N LEU A 383 4.00 -4.05 -38.20
CA LEU A 383 3.23 -3.60 -39.35
C LEU A 383 3.25 -4.61 -40.50
N LEU A 384 4.42 -5.19 -40.78
CA LEU A 384 4.61 -6.15 -41.87
C LEU A 384 4.37 -7.60 -41.43
N GLY A 385 4.42 -7.89 -40.14
CA GLY A 385 4.29 -9.25 -39.60
C GLY A 385 5.52 -10.15 -39.82
N GLU A 386 6.64 -9.58 -40.29
CA GLU A 386 7.84 -10.31 -40.66
C GLU A 386 9.12 -9.69 -40.08
N LYS A 387 10.24 -10.41 -40.22
CA LYS A 387 11.56 -9.90 -39.83
C LYS A 387 12.12 -9.03 -40.97
N VAL A 388 12.61 -7.86 -40.59
CA VAL A 388 13.28 -6.90 -41.45
C VAL A 388 14.69 -6.68 -40.94
N GLU A 389 15.66 -6.62 -41.82
CA GLU A 389 17.04 -6.23 -41.50
C GLU A 389 17.23 -4.75 -41.91
N LEU A 390 17.69 -3.94 -40.92
CA LEU A 390 18.03 -2.54 -41.10
C LEU A 390 19.54 -2.36 -40.89
N THR A 391 20.18 -1.48 -41.64
CA THR A 391 21.57 -1.11 -41.41
C THR A 391 21.64 0.26 -40.77
N ALA A 392 22.42 0.40 -39.69
CA ALA A 392 22.66 1.65 -39.00
C ALA A 392 24.14 1.83 -38.69
N GLN A 393 24.62 3.08 -38.72
CA GLN A 393 26.01 3.41 -38.39
C GLN A 393 26.23 3.59 -36.88
N MET A 394 25.17 3.80 -36.14
CA MET A 394 25.19 3.85 -34.68
C MET A 394 23.86 3.35 -34.14
N VAL A 395 23.92 2.57 -33.07
CA VAL A 395 22.72 2.07 -32.35
C VAL A 395 22.72 2.61 -30.92
N VAL A 396 21.56 3.14 -30.51
CA VAL A 396 21.33 3.70 -29.18
C VAL A 396 20.37 2.80 -28.40
N LEU A 397 20.83 2.22 -27.32
CA LEU A 397 20.01 1.42 -26.43
C LEU A 397 19.30 2.32 -25.40
N ALA A 398 17.97 2.45 -25.52
CA ALA A 398 17.15 3.13 -24.54
C ALA A 398 16.88 2.17 -23.36
N THR A 399 17.82 2.14 -22.42
CA THR A 399 17.87 1.19 -21.32
C THR A 399 16.79 1.43 -20.28
N GLY A 400 16.40 0.34 -19.60
CA GLY A 400 15.44 0.37 -18.51
C GLY A 400 15.92 1.12 -17.27
N LEU A 401 14.96 1.40 -16.39
CA LEU A 401 15.16 2.08 -15.09
C LEU A 401 15.15 1.04 -13.96
N VAL A 402 16.24 0.97 -13.18
CA VAL A 402 16.36 0.15 -11.98
C VAL A 402 16.34 1.08 -10.76
N PRO A 403 15.42 0.90 -9.78
CA PRO A 403 15.38 1.73 -8.60
C PRO A 403 16.67 1.62 -7.79
N ALA A 404 17.16 2.73 -7.27
CA ALA A 404 18.32 2.76 -6.37
C ALA A 404 17.84 2.65 -4.91
N ALA A 405 17.02 1.62 -4.62
CA ALA A 405 16.42 1.38 -3.30
C ALA A 405 17.43 0.74 -2.33
N GLY A 406 17.90 -0.44 -2.62
CA GLY A 406 18.95 -1.16 -1.90
C GLY A 406 18.99 -1.00 -0.38
N ASP A 407 20.07 -1.44 0.25
CA ASP A 407 20.32 -1.24 1.69
C ASP A 407 20.98 0.14 1.95
N VAL A 408 20.22 1.22 1.73
CA VAL A 408 20.72 2.60 1.88
C VAL A 408 20.70 3.07 3.32
N LEU A 409 19.78 2.58 4.15
CA LEU A 409 19.56 3.08 5.51
C LEU A 409 20.29 2.26 6.58
N HIS A 410 20.68 1.04 6.30
CA HIS A 410 21.33 0.12 7.26
C HIS A 410 20.58 0.07 8.61
N LEU A 411 19.29 -0.28 8.56
CA LEU A 411 18.39 -0.21 9.72
C LEU A 411 18.84 -1.15 10.84
N LYS A 412 18.89 -0.63 12.07
CA LYS A 412 19.15 -1.41 13.28
C LYS A 412 17.83 -1.97 13.86
N TYR A 413 17.05 -2.64 13.00
CA TYR A 413 15.79 -3.26 13.40
C TYR A 413 15.97 -4.77 13.56
N ARG A 414 15.19 -5.39 14.46
CA ARG A 414 15.19 -6.84 14.68
C ARG A 414 14.91 -7.62 13.39
N GLN A 415 14.11 -7.06 12.48
CA GLN A 415 13.73 -7.66 11.19
C GLN A 415 14.84 -7.56 10.13
N GLY A 416 15.98 -7.00 10.47
CA GLY A 416 17.14 -6.85 9.59
C GLY A 416 17.36 -5.41 9.07
N PRO A 417 18.53 -5.17 8.47
CA PRO A 417 18.96 -3.83 8.06
C PRO A 417 18.25 -3.32 6.81
N GLN A 418 17.70 -4.21 6.00
CA GLN A 418 17.16 -3.87 4.69
C GLN A 418 15.75 -3.30 4.75
N MET A 419 15.44 -2.42 3.82
CA MET A 419 14.06 -2.03 3.54
C MET A 419 13.36 -3.20 2.80
N PRO A 420 12.11 -3.53 3.16
CA PRO A 420 11.33 -4.47 2.37
C PRO A 420 11.07 -3.93 0.97
N GLU A 421 11.24 -4.80 -0.04
CA GLU A 421 11.11 -4.47 -1.45
C GLU A 421 10.11 -5.42 -2.15
N LEU A 422 9.51 -4.91 -3.22
CA LEU A 422 8.75 -5.69 -4.19
C LEU A 422 9.71 -6.53 -5.05
N LYS A 423 9.20 -7.53 -5.76
CA LYS A 423 9.99 -8.33 -6.72
C LYS A 423 10.66 -7.48 -7.81
N SER A 424 10.08 -6.32 -8.11
CA SER A 424 10.62 -5.34 -9.06
C SER A 424 11.77 -4.49 -8.52
N GLY A 425 12.15 -4.63 -7.22
CA GLY A 425 13.21 -3.87 -6.56
C GLY A 425 12.78 -2.49 -6.05
N PHE A 426 11.50 -2.11 -6.17
CA PHE A 426 10.98 -0.89 -5.56
C PHE A 426 10.65 -1.13 -4.07
N PRO A 427 10.75 -0.11 -3.20
CA PRO A 427 10.33 -0.24 -1.81
C PRO A 427 8.89 -0.74 -1.71
N ASP A 428 8.67 -1.74 -0.84
CA ASP A 428 7.34 -2.32 -0.65
C ASP A 428 6.38 -1.31 -0.01
N SER A 429 5.36 -0.94 -0.76
CA SER A 429 4.32 0.00 -0.37
C SER A 429 2.99 -0.36 -1.01
N ASN A 430 1.88 0.05 -0.40
CA ASN A 430 0.60 0.06 -1.09
C ASN A 430 0.51 1.32 -1.97
N TYR A 431 0.97 1.22 -3.20
CA TYR A 431 1.08 2.37 -4.11
C TYR A 431 -0.26 2.93 -4.60
N LEU A 432 -1.38 2.23 -4.37
CA LEU A 432 -2.73 2.73 -4.64
C LEU A 432 -3.26 3.62 -3.52
N CYS A 433 -3.26 3.11 -2.28
CA CYS A 433 -3.87 3.78 -1.14
C CYS A 433 -2.89 4.62 -0.33
N PHE A 434 -1.61 4.21 -0.27
CA PHE A 434 -0.57 4.82 0.56
C PHE A 434 0.75 4.93 -0.22
N PRO A 435 0.78 5.65 -1.33
CA PRO A 435 1.84 5.55 -2.34
C PRO A 435 3.24 5.93 -1.86
N TYR A 436 3.35 6.80 -0.86
CA TYR A 436 4.66 7.26 -0.36
C TYR A 436 5.18 6.45 0.81
N GLU A 437 4.31 5.68 1.47
CA GLU A 437 4.64 4.97 2.69
C GLU A 437 5.33 3.66 2.42
N THR A 438 6.49 3.47 3.03
CA THR A 438 7.20 2.18 3.03
C THR A 438 6.69 1.27 4.16
N ARG A 439 7.14 0.02 4.24
CA ARG A 439 6.85 -0.87 5.37
C ARG A 439 7.52 -0.43 6.69
N ARG A 440 8.29 0.63 6.71
CA ARG A 440 8.90 1.20 7.92
C ARG A 440 8.26 2.54 8.21
N THR A 441 7.51 2.61 9.30
CA THR A 441 6.78 3.83 9.71
C THR A 441 7.74 5.01 9.87
N GLY A 442 7.38 6.18 9.33
CA GLY A 442 8.21 7.38 9.34
C GLY A 442 9.28 7.44 8.26
N ILE A 443 9.38 6.40 7.41
CA ILE A 443 10.29 6.35 6.26
C ILE A 443 9.44 6.31 4.98
N TYR A 444 9.63 7.31 4.14
CA TYR A 444 8.87 7.54 2.92
C TYR A 444 9.76 7.37 1.69
N ALA A 445 9.18 7.01 0.56
CA ALA A 445 9.87 6.95 -0.72
C ALA A 445 9.21 7.93 -1.71
N ALA A 446 10.02 8.65 -2.49
CA ALA A 446 9.56 9.61 -3.47
C ALA A 446 10.36 9.57 -4.77
N GLY A 447 9.71 9.86 -5.88
CA GLY A 447 10.32 9.90 -7.20
C GLY A 447 10.62 8.51 -7.77
N THR A 448 11.63 8.44 -8.60
CA THR A 448 11.95 7.22 -9.36
C THR A 448 12.42 6.04 -8.53
N VAL A 449 12.80 6.22 -7.27
CA VAL A 449 13.03 5.10 -6.34
C VAL A 449 11.73 4.40 -5.95
N ARG A 450 10.60 5.11 -5.95
CA ARG A 450 9.28 4.59 -5.60
C ARG A 450 8.58 3.89 -6.78
N GLN A 451 8.64 4.51 -7.95
CA GLN A 451 8.09 3.98 -9.21
C GLN A 451 8.70 4.72 -10.41
N PRO A 452 8.65 4.16 -11.62
CA PRO A 452 9.07 4.85 -12.83
C PRO A 452 8.21 6.10 -13.08
N MET A 453 8.86 7.26 -13.24
CA MET A 453 8.21 8.54 -13.55
C MET A 453 9.20 9.51 -14.20
N ASP A 454 8.70 10.56 -14.81
CA ASP A 454 9.49 11.66 -15.36
C ASP A 454 9.86 12.71 -14.29
N SER A 455 10.53 13.78 -14.71
CA SER A 455 10.98 14.82 -13.78
C SER A 455 9.82 15.66 -13.21
N VAL A 456 8.71 15.80 -13.92
CA VAL A 456 7.52 16.51 -13.43
C VAL A 456 6.86 15.68 -12.33
N GLY A 457 6.62 14.39 -12.59
CA GLY A 457 6.14 13.46 -11.58
C GLY A 457 7.04 13.39 -10.34
N CYS A 458 8.37 13.46 -10.51
CA CYS A 458 9.32 13.51 -9.40
C CYS A 458 9.14 14.74 -8.49
N VAL A 459 8.82 15.90 -9.05
CA VAL A 459 8.57 17.14 -8.29
C VAL A 459 7.27 17.04 -7.49
N GLU A 460 6.20 16.58 -8.13
CA GLU A 460 4.91 16.38 -7.48
C GLU A 460 4.99 15.31 -6.37
N ASP A 461 5.70 14.23 -6.65
CA ASP A 461 5.88 13.12 -5.71
C ASP A 461 6.68 13.55 -4.46
N ALA A 462 7.67 14.44 -4.64
CA ALA A 462 8.43 15.03 -3.56
C ALA A 462 7.52 15.78 -2.57
N ALA A 463 6.61 16.61 -3.07
CA ALA A 463 5.66 17.36 -2.23
C ALA A 463 4.72 16.42 -1.47
N GLY A 464 4.22 15.34 -2.12
CA GLY A 464 3.39 14.32 -1.49
C GLY A 464 4.10 13.59 -0.35
N ALA A 465 5.36 13.19 -0.55
CA ALA A 465 6.15 12.53 0.47
C ALA A 465 6.46 13.44 1.67
N VAL A 466 6.75 14.72 1.43
CA VAL A 466 6.94 15.73 2.49
C VAL A 466 5.67 15.87 3.33
N LEU A 467 4.50 16.00 2.69
CA LEU A 467 3.22 16.07 3.40
C LEU A 467 3.01 14.86 4.31
N LYS A 468 3.34 13.65 3.84
CA LYS A 468 3.25 12.42 4.64
C LYS A 468 4.24 12.40 5.80
N ALA A 469 5.46 12.86 5.59
CA ALA A 469 6.46 12.98 6.65
C ALA A 469 5.97 13.93 7.76
N ILE A 470 5.42 15.07 7.40
CA ILE A 470 4.86 16.06 8.34
C ILE A 470 3.65 15.48 9.12
N GLN A 471 2.72 14.83 8.41
CA GLN A 471 1.58 14.17 9.04
C GLN A 471 2.03 13.11 10.05
N SER A 472 3.07 12.35 9.72
CA SER A 472 3.63 11.32 10.60
C SER A 472 4.19 11.95 11.88
N VAL A 473 5.07 12.93 11.76
CA VAL A 473 5.65 13.62 12.93
C VAL A 473 4.54 14.20 13.82
N THR A 474 3.52 14.82 13.22
CA THR A 474 2.42 15.43 13.96
C THR A 474 1.55 14.39 14.69
N LEU A 475 1.08 13.36 13.98
CA LEU A 475 0.16 12.35 14.53
C LEU A 475 0.85 11.48 15.59
N ILE A 476 2.07 11.04 15.31
CA ILE A 476 2.82 10.18 16.23
C ILE A 476 3.17 10.95 17.50
N GLY A 477 3.53 12.23 17.40
CA GLY A 477 3.75 13.09 18.57
C GLY A 477 2.52 13.19 19.48
N GLN A 478 1.32 13.13 18.91
CA GLN A 478 0.05 13.06 19.63
C GLN A 478 -0.33 11.65 20.11
N GLY A 479 0.56 10.66 19.99
CA GLY A 479 0.29 9.27 20.32
C GLY A 479 -0.70 8.57 19.38
N ARG A 480 -0.92 9.11 18.20
CA ARG A 480 -1.90 8.62 17.20
C ARG A 480 -1.20 7.90 16.06
N ALA A 481 -1.85 6.87 15.53
CA ALA A 481 -1.35 6.12 14.39
C ALA A 481 -1.39 6.93 13.09
N VAL A 482 -0.45 6.62 12.20
CA VAL A 482 -0.50 6.97 10.79
C VAL A 482 -1.27 5.91 9.99
N HIS A 483 -1.20 6.00 8.65
CA HIS A 483 -1.87 5.03 7.78
C HIS A 483 -1.53 3.57 8.10
N PRO A 484 -2.49 2.64 7.88
CA PRO A 484 -3.86 2.84 7.38
C PRO A 484 -4.88 3.23 8.46
N ARG A 485 -4.55 3.19 9.75
CA ARG A 485 -5.47 3.52 10.86
C ARG A 485 -5.21 4.93 11.43
N VAL A 486 -5.32 5.94 10.56
CA VAL A 486 -5.05 7.33 10.93
C VAL A 486 -5.87 7.76 12.15
N GLY A 487 -5.19 8.31 13.15
CA GLY A 487 -5.82 8.84 14.36
C GLY A 487 -6.11 7.82 15.46
N ASP A 488 -5.89 6.52 15.22
CA ASP A 488 -6.08 5.48 16.23
C ASP A 488 -5.04 5.63 17.37
N ALA A 489 -5.50 5.86 18.59
CA ALA A 489 -4.67 6.02 19.78
C ALA A 489 -4.36 4.69 20.48
N SER A 490 -4.97 3.57 20.07
CA SER A 490 -4.71 2.27 20.69
C SER A 490 -3.35 1.73 20.29
N PHE A 491 -2.76 0.90 21.14
CA PHE A 491 -1.53 0.14 20.87
C PHE A 491 -1.55 -1.20 21.61
N PRO A 492 -0.77 -2.20 21.16
CA PRO A 492 -0.78 -3.51 21.81
C PRO A 492 -0.15 -3.46 23.20
N ARG A 493 -0.86 -4.02 24.18
CA ARG A 493 -0.39 -4.27 25.56
C ARG A 493 -0.05 -5.74 25.69
N PHE A 494 0.98 -6.06 26.48
CA PHE A 494 1.51 -7.41 26.64
C PHE A 494 1.44 -7.86 28.10
N PHE A 495 0.79 -8.99 28.35
CA PHE A 495 0.82 -9.67 29.65
C PHE A 495 2.02 -10.61 29.71
N LEU A 496 3.22 -10.04 29.89
CA LEU A 496 4.49 -10.75 29.75
C LEU A 496 4.68 -11.92 30.73
N GLN A 497 3.94 -11.96 31.86
CA GLN A 497 3.99 -13.07 32.81
C GLN A 497 3.67 -14.43 32.16
N ASN A 498 2.83 -14.45 31.15
CA ASN A 498 2.43 -15.65 30.44
C ASN A 498 3.15 -15.82 29.08
N CYS A 499 4.18 -15.00 28.82
CA CYS A 499 4.92 -15.05 27.56
C CYS A 499 5.78 -16.32 27.48
N THR A 500 5.60 -17.10 26.41
CA THR A 500 6.39 -18.31 26.15
C THR A 500 7.66 -18.04 25.34
N GLN A 501 7.96 -16.78 25.03
CA GLN A 501 9.14 -16.36 24.27
C GLN A 501 9.27 -17.04 22.88
N CYS A 502 8.14 -17.40 22.27
CA CYS A 502 8.09 -18.10 20.98
C CYS A 502 8.45 -17.22 19.79
N LYS A 503 8.66 -15.91 19.97
CA LYS A 503 9.09 -14.90 19.00
C LYS A 503 8.13 -14.65 17.80
N ARG A 504 7.03 -15.39 17.66
CA ARG A 504 6.11 -15.24 16.51
C ARG A 504 5.61 -13.81 16.32
N CYS A 505 5.28 -13.10 17.40
CA CYS A 505 4.77 -11.73 17.31
C CYS A 505 5.83 -10.72 16.79
N THR A 506 7.10 -10.94 17.13
CA THR A 506 8.22 -10.09 16.66
C THR A 506 8.61 -10.41 15.23
N GLU A 507 8.59 -11.68 14.84
CA GLU A 507 8.90 -12.14 13.49
C GLU A 507 7.81 -11.75 12.47
N GLU A 508 6.55 -11.88 12.84
CA GLU A 508 5.43 -11.58 11.95
C GLU A 508 5.05 -10.10 11.90
N CYS A 509 5.69 -9.21 12.70
CA CYS A 509 5.39 -7.79 12.66
C CYS A 509 5.86 -7.17 11.33
N PRO A 510 4.95 -6.77 10.40
CA PRO A 510 5.37 -6.32 9.08
C PRO A 510 6.05 -4.95 9.10
N PHE A 511 5.91 -4.19 10.18
CA PHE A 511 6.37 -2.80 10.30
C PHE A 511 7.62 -2.61 11.16
N GLY A 512 8.16 -3.69 11.71
CA GLY A 512 9.32 -3.61 12.60
C GLY A 512 9.02 -2.87 13.91
N ALA A 513 7.78 -2.95 14.41
CA ALA A 513 7.36 -2.28 15.64
C ALA A 513 7.65 -3.07 16.91
N LEU A 514 8.14 -4.30 16.80
CA LEU A 514 8.46 -5.17 17.91
C LEU A 514 9.92 -5.56 17.86
N ASP A 515 10.66 -5.13 18.87
CA ASP A 515 12.00 -5.59 19.18
C ASP A 515 11.94 -6.69 20.25
N GLU A 516 13.08 -7.22 20.69
CA GLU A 516 13.18 -8.22 21.75
C GLU A 516 14.11 -7.69 22.85
N ASP A 517 13.82 -8.05 24.10
CA ASP A 517 14.76 -7.87 25.19
C ASP A 517 15.79 -9.02 25.24
N GLU A 518 16.72 -8.98 26.18
CA GLU A 518 17.77 -9.99 26.38
C GLU A 518 17.22 -11.41 26.62
N LYS A 519 15.98 -11.50 27.11
CA LYS A 519 15.28 -12.78 27.38
C LYS A 519 14.48 -13.27 26.18
N GLY A 520 14.42 -12.50 25.08
CA GLY A 520 13.61 -12.81 23.90
C GLY A 520 12.13 -12.49 24.07
N THR A 521 11.76 -11.65 25.07
CA THR A 521 10.38 -11.16 25.20
C THR A 521 10.14 -9.94 24.30
N PRO A 522 8.91 -9.77 23.76
CA PRO A 522 8.62 -8.66 22.85
C PRO A 522 8.70 -7.31 23.55
N LYS A 523 9.43 -6.38 22.96
CA LYS A 523 9.52 -4.98 23.34
C LYS A 523 8.84 -4.12 22.28
N LEU A 524 7.72 -3.49 22.65
CA LEU A 524 6.96 -2.63 21.74
C LEU A 524 7.63 -1.28 21.52
N ASN A 525 7.74 -0.89 20.28
CA ASN A 525 7.92 0.49 19.87
C ASN A 525 6.58 1.05 19.38
N VAL A 526 5.97 1.93 20.17
CA VAL A 526 4.63 2.46 19.92
C VAL A 526 4.60 3.31 18.64
N ASN A 527 5.66 4.09 18.38
CA ASN A 527 5.73 5.03 17.26
C ASN A 527 5.92 4.32 15.90
N ARG A 528 6.49 3.11 15.90
CA ARG A 528 6.58 2.28 14.69
C ARG A 528 5.29 1.51 14.41
N CYS A 529 4.40 1.35 15.40
CA CYS A 529 3.22 0.48 15.32
C CYS A 529 2.10 1.10 14.49
N ARG A 530 1.58 0.35 13.48
CA ARG A 530 0.43 0.74 12.65
C ARG A 530 -0.91 0.16 13.11
N ARG A 531 -1.00 -0.43 14.30
CA ARG A 531 -2.21 -0.91 14.97
C ARG A 531 -2.98 -2.01 14.21
N CYS A 532 -2.32 -2.79 13.37
CA CYS A 532 -2.96 -3.85 12.56
C CYS A 532 -3.50 -5.04 13.38
N GLY A 533 -2.91 -5.33 14.53
CA GLY A 533 -3.26 -6.50 15.36
C GLY A 533 -2.61 -7.82 14.94
N THR A 534 -1.72 -7.84 13.93
CA THR A 534 -1.05 -9.07 13.47
C THR A 534 -0.33 -9.82 14.61
N CYS A 535 0.30 -9.09 15.53
CA CYS A 535 0.94 -9.67 16.70
C CYS A 535 -0.06 -10.40 17.63
N MET A 536 -1.29 -9.87 17.75
CA MET A 536 -2.37 -10.53 18.51
C MET A 536 -2.77 -11.87 17.86
N GLY A 537 -2.91 -11.87 16.52
CA GLY A 537 -3.19 -13.10 15.77
C GLY A 537 -2.06 -14.12 15.84
N ALA A 538 -0.81 -13.68 15.91
CA ALA A 538 0.37 -14.53 16.00
C ALA A 538 0.54 -15.21 17.39
N CYS A 539 -0.03 -14.62 18.45
CA CYS A 539 0.23 -15.06 19.82
C CYS A 539 -0.58 -16.31 20.21
N PRO A 540 0.05 -17.49 20.40
CA PRO A 540 -0.66 -18.72 20.74
C PRO A 540 -1.25 -18.71 22.15
N VAL A 541 -0.70 -17.91 23.05
CA VAL A 541 -1.11 -17.81 24.46
C VAL A 541 -1.93 -16.55 24.76
N ARG A 542 -2.32 -15.79 23.74
CA ARG A 542 -3.25 -14.65 23.81
C ARG A 542 -2.87 -13.52 24.78
N ILE A 543 -1.59 -13.28 24.99
CA ILE A 543 -1.11 -12.24 25.92
C ILE A 543 -1.12 -10.81 25.33
N ILE A 544 -1.54 -10.65 24.09
CA ILE A 544 -1.49 -9.37 23.37
C ILE A 544 -2.92 -8.86 23.19
N SER A 545 -3.19 -7.64 23.63
CA SER A 545 -4.50 -6.99 23.53
C SER A 545 -4.36 -5.50 23.23
N PHE A 546 -5.39 -4.92 22.62
CA PHE A 546 -5.57 -3.47 22.50
C PHE A 546 -6.75 -3.05 23.37
N ALA A 547 -6.79 -1.82 23.81
CA ALA A 547 -7.86 -1.30 24.67
C ALA A 547 -9.25 -1.47 24.03
N ASP A 548 -9.36 -1.22 22.74
CA ASP A 548 -10.60 -1.25 21.97
C ASP A 548 -10.70 -2.44 20.98
N TYR A 549 -9.71 -3.34 20.97
CA TYR A 549 -9.67 -4.50 20.08
C TYR A 549 -8.82 -5.63 20.66
N ASN A 550 -9.43 -6.74 21.02
CA ASN A 550 -8.74 -7.89 21.60
C ASN A 550 -9.48 -9.21 21.34
N VAL A 551 -8.81 -10.34 21.64
CA VAL A 551 -9.38 -11.68 21.42
C VAL A 551 -10.62 -11.90 22.29
N ASP A 552 -10.67 -11.37 23.51
CA ASP A 552 -11.82 -11.54 24.41
C ASP A 552 -13.07 -10.82 23.93
N GLN A 553 -12.91 -9.66 23.26
CA GLN A 553 -14.02 -8.98 22.57
C GLN A 553 -14.54 -9.81 21.40
N LEU A 554 -13.64 -10.33 20.57
CA LEU A 554 -14.02 -11.17 19.43
C LEU A 554 -14.65 -12.49 19.88
N SER A 555 -14.08 -13.15 20.91
CA SER A 555 -14.70 -14.35 21.51
C SER A 555 -16.06 -14.04 22.14
N ALA A 556 -16.26 -12.87 22.74
CA ALA A 556 -17.57 -12.46 23.25
C ALA A 556 -18.60 -12.30 22.14
N MET A 557 -18.20 -11.76 20.97
CA MET A 557 -19.08 -11.71 19.80
C MET A 557 -19.47 -13.13 19.33
N VAL A 558 -18.49 -14.02 19.17
CA VAL A 558 -18.74 -15.43 18.78
C VAL A 558 -19.70 -16.10 19.76
N LYS A 559 -19.51 -15.90 21.07
CA LYS A 559 -20.36 -16.48 22.12
C LYS A 559 -21.79 -15.96 22.12
N LYS A 560 -22.07 -14.84 21.53
CA LYS A 560 -23.41 -14.22 21.47
C LYS A 560 -24.21 -14.58 20.22
N VAL A 561 -23.62 -15.30 19.28
CA VAL A 561 -24.34 -15.85 18.13
C VAL A 561 -25.27 -16.96 18.59
N SER A 562 -26.55 -16.84 18.24
CA SER A 562 -27.57 -17.87 18.56
C SER A 562 -27.41 -19.09 17.66
N MET A 563 -27.57 -20.28 18.23
CA MET A 563 -27.62 -21.52 17.45
C MET A 563 -29.00 -21.69 16.81
N PRO A 564 -29.11 -22.22 15.60
CA PRO A 564 -30.40 -22.49 14.96
C PRO A 564 -31.14 -23.59 15.71
N GLN A 565 -32.48 -23.50 15.69
CA GLN A 565 -33.34 -24.50 16.30
C GLN A 565 -33.68 -25.67 15.35
N LYS A 566 -33.54 -25.45 14.05
CA LYS A 566 -33.79 -26.46 13.02
C LYS A 566 -32.47 -26.94 12.45
N ASP A 567 -32.40 -28.22 12.12
CA ASP A 567 -31.19 -28.83 11.55
C ASP A 567 -30.85 -28.30 10.16
N ASP A 568 -31.83 -27.88 9.37
CA ASP A 568 -31.61 -27.30 8.04
C ASP A 568 -31.08 -25.87 8.04
N ASP A 569 -31.20 -25.16 9.17
CA ASP A 569 -30.72 -23.80 9.29
C ASP A 569 -29.23 -23.79 9.62
N LEU A 570 -28.46 -23.03 8.88
CA LEU A 570 -26.99 -22.90 9.09
C LEU A 570 -26.63 -21.77 10.04
N ARG A 571 -25.47 -21.92 10.68
CA ARG A 571 -24.78 -20.83 11.37
C ARG A 571 -23.34 -20.75 10.88
N ILE A 572 -23.03 -19.66 10.22
CA ILE A 572 -21.73 -19.41 9.57
C ILE A 572 -21.13 -18.12 10.14
N LEU A 573 -19.88 -18.16 10.55
CA LEU A 573 -19.14 -16.95 10.92
C LEU A 573 -18.23 -16.53 9.78
N ALA A 574 -18.36 -15.26 9.37
CA ALA A 574 -17.49 -14.63 8.40
C ALA A 574 -16.57 -13.61 9.12
N PHE A 575 -15.29 -13.95 9.29
CA PHE A 575 -14.29 -13.01 9.77
C PHE A 575 -13.73 -12.24 8.58
N VAL A 576 -13.96 -10.94 8.52
CA VAL A 576 -13.67 -10.11 7.35
C VAL A 576 -12.71 -8.98 7.69
N CYS A 577 -11.70 -8.72 6.84
CA CYS A 577 -10.83 -7.56 7.04
C CYS A 577 -11.59 -6.24 6.82
N GLU A 578 -11.32 -5.23 7.63
CA GLU A 578 -11.96 -3.89 7.53
C GLU A 578 -11.58 -3.13 6.25
N ASN A 579 -10.51 -3.53 5.55
CA ASN A 579 -9.94 -2.73 4.47
C ASN A 579 -10.57 -3.04 3.09
N ASP A 580 -10.70 -4.31 2.71
CA ASP A 580 -11.26 -4.72 1.41
C ASP A 580 -12.51 -5.57 1.55
N ALA A 581 -12.47 -6.64 2.36
CA ALA A 581 -13.57 -7.59 2.45
C ALA A 581 -14.85 -6.96 3.04
N TYR A 582 -14.73 -6.16 4.10
CA TYR A 582 -15.87 -5.46 4.68
C TYR A 582 -16.48 -4.41 3.72
N PRO A 583 -15.68 -3.56 3.02
CA PRO A 583 -16.18 -2.73 1.94
C PRO A 583 -16.87 -3.48 0.80
N ALA A 584 -16.32 -4.62 0.38
CA ALA A 584 -16.96 -5.45 -0.63
C ALA A 584 -18.31 -6.01 -0.15
N TRP A 585 -18.40 -6.35 1.15
CA TRP A 585 -19.67 -6.76 1.76
C TRP A 585 -20.71 -5.63 1.77
N ASP A 586 -20.30 -4.43 2.13
CA ASP A 586 -21.15 -3.24 2.04
C ASP A 586 -21.63 -2.99 0.60
N MET A 587 -20.76 -3.18 -0.40
CA MET A 587 -21.14 -3.06 -1.82
C MET A 587 -22.17 -4.11 -2.24
N ALA A 588 -22.09 -5.34 -1.73
CA ALA A 588 -23.12 -6.35 -1.94
C ALA A 588 -24.48 -5.88 -1.38
N GLY A 589 -24.48 -5.31 -0.18
CA GLY A 589 -25.66 -4.73 0.43
C GLY A 589 -26.25 -3.54 -0.33
N LEU A 590 -25.40 -2.62 -0.78
CA LEU A 590 -25.78 -1.48 -1.63
C LEU A 590 -26.46 -1.91 -2.93
N ARG A 591 -26.00 -3.02 -3.51
CA ARG A 591 -26.58 -3.66 -4.70
C ARG A 591 -27.79 -4.57 -4.38
N ARG A 592 -28.16 -4.67 -3.11
CA ARG A 592 -29.26 -5.53 -2.63
C ARG A 592 -29.11 -7.01 -3.03
N LEU A 593 -27.88 -7.50 -3.06
CA LEU A 593 -27.60 -8.90 -3.39
C LEU A 593 -27.98 -9.80 -2.20
N ARG A 594 -28.80 -10.79 -2.48
CA ARG A 594 -29.26 -11.77 -1.48
C ARG A 594 -28.08 -12.60 -0.98
N GLN A 595 -28.00 -12.77 0.33
CA GLN A 595 -27.01 -13.56 1.04
C GLN A 595 -27.71 -14.61 1.90
N ASP A 596 -26.99 -15.65 2.31
CA ASP A 596 -27.54 -16.64 3.23
C ASP A 596 -27.78 -16.00 4.62
N PRO A 597 -29.02 -16.07 5.17
CA PRO A 597 -29.34 -15.46 6.47
C PRO A 597 -28.64 -16.14 7.66
N GLY A 598 -28.05 -17.31 7.47
CA GLY A 598 -27.23 -18.00 8.47
C GLY A 598 -25.90 -17.34 8.79
N ILE A 599 -25.45 -16.39 7.95
CA ILE A 599 -24.13 -15.76 8.08
C ILE A 599 -24.12 -14.63 9.11
N ARG A 600 -23.04 -14.58 9.91
CA ARG A 600 -22.74 -13.50 10.85
C ARG A 600 -21.36 -12.95 10.56
N VAL A 601 -21.26 -11.66 10.27
CA VAL A 601 -20.02 -10.95 9.90
C VAL A 601 -19.34 -10.39 11.13
N ILE A 602 -18.07 -10.72 11.31
CA ILE A 602 -17.21 -10.17 12.39
C ILE A 602 -16.04 -9.43 11.73
N PRO A 603 -16.01 -8.08 11.82
CA PRO A 603 -14.92 -7.30 11.24
C PRO A 603 -13.63 -7.44 12.02
N LEU A 604 -12.52 -7.55 11.31
CA LEU A 604 -11.16 -7.59 11.83
C LEU A 604 -10.35 -6.43 11.28
N ARG A 605 -9.50 -5.78 12.10
CA ARG A 605 -8.59 -4.72 11.63
C ARG A 605 -7.75 -5.14 10.42
N CYS A 606 -7.29 -6.38 10.46
CA CYS A 606 -6.56 -7.05 9.38
C CYS A 606 -6.79 -8.55 9.53
N LEU A 607 -6.87 -9.30 8.44
CA LEU A 607 -6.99 -10.74 8.53
C LEU A 607 -5.81 -11.38 9.30
N GLY A 608 -4.61 -10.79 9.21
CA GLY A 608 -3.46 -11.18 10.03
C GLY A 608 -3.66 -11.04 11.54
N SER A 609 -4.71 -10.36 12.01
CA SER A 609 -5.06 -10.30 13.44
C SER A 609 -5.93 -11.47 13.91
N PHE A 610 -6.40 -12.31 12.99
CA PHE A 610 -7.17 -13.50 13.32
C PHE A 610 -6.34 -14.48 14.13
N ASN A 611 -6.87 -14.85 15.31
CA ASN A 611 -6.26 -15.87 16.17
C ASN A 611 -7.01 -17.18 16.01
N VAL A 612 -6.27 -18.28 15.80
CA VAL A 612 -6.83 -19.62 15.54
C VAL A 612 -7.75 -20.11 16.65
N VAL A 613 -7.58 -19.60 17.87
CA VAL A 613 -8.48 -19.92 19.00
C VAL A 613 -9.93 -19.52 18.71
N LEU A 614 -10.16 -18.43 17.98
CA LEU A 614 -11.52 -18.01 17.60
C LEU A 614 -12.22 -19.04 16.72
N LEU A 615 -11.46 -19.78 15.90
CA LEU A 615 -11.98 -20.88 15.10
C LEU A 615 -12.37 -22.06 15.97
N ALA A 616 -11.49 -22.46 16.89
CA ALA A 616 -11.78 -23.54 17.83
C ALA A 616 -13.01 -23.21 18.71
N ASP A 617 -13.07 -21.98 19.23
CA ASP A 617 -14.20 -21.48 20.03
C ASP A 617 -15.51 -21.51 19.23
N ALA A 618 -15.48 -21.14 17.95
CA ALA A 618 -16.66 -21.15 17.08
C ALA A 618 -17.16 -22.58 16.80
N LEU A 619 -16.29 -23.45 16.33
CA LEU A 619 -16.64 -24.78 15.89
C LEU A 619 -17.04 -25.68 17.05
N SER A 620 -16.35 -25.60 18.21
CA SER A 620 -16.72 -26.36 19.42
C SER A 620 -18.06 -25.97 20.03
N ARG A 621 -18.61 -24.80 19.64
CA ARG A 621 -19.96 -24.36 20.05
C ARG A 621 -21.06 -24.78 19.09
N GLY A 622 -20.74 -25.47 18.00
CA GLY A 622 -21.70 -25.90 17.01
C GLY A 622 -21.93 -24.97 15.84
N ILE A 623 -21.07 -23.94 15.62
CA ILE A 623 -21.05 -23.16 14.38
C ILE A 623 -20.73 -24.12 13.22
N ASP A 624 -21.53 -24.11 12.16
CA ASP A 624 -21.42 -25.06 11.06
C ASP A 624 -20.23 -24.82 10.16
N GLY A 625 -19.84 -23.55 9.99
CA GLY A 625 -18.67 -23.20 9.19
C GLY A 625 -18.10 -21.82 9.50
N VAL A 626 -16.84 -21.65 9.18
CA VAL A 626 -16.10 -20.38 9.33
C VAL A 626 -15.45 -20.00 8.03
N ILE A 627 -15.76 -18.80 7.54
CA ILE A 627 -15.13 -18.24 6.37
C ILE A 627 -14.26 -17.03 6.75
N LEU A 628 -13.04 -17.02 6.28
CA LEU A 628 -12.09 -15.94 6.47
C LEU A 628 -11.94 -15.17 5.18
N MET A 629 -12.25 -13.86 5.18
CA MET A 629 -12.15 -13.02 3.99
C MET A 629 -11.12 -11.92 4.18
N GLY A 630 -10.07 -11.93 3.36
CA GLY A 630 -8.97 -10.98 3.41
C GLY A 630 -8.73 -10.24 2.10
N CYS A 631 -7.88 -9.23 2.17
CA CYS A 631 -7.39 -8.53 0.99
C CYS A 631 -6.68 -9.51 0.04
N GLN A 632 -6.68 -9.22 -1.25
CA GLN A 632 -5.82 -9.91 -2.20
C GLN A 632 -4.35 -9.72 -1.83
N SER A 633 -3.51 -10.68 -2.17
CA SER A 633 -2.06 -10.66 -1.93
C SER A 633 -1.32 -10.63 -3.27
N GLY A 634 -0.06 -10.23 -3.23
CA GLY A 634 0.82 -10.12 -4.39
C GLY A 634 1.22 -8.67 -4.69
N ASP A 635 2.13 -8.48 -5.65
CA ASP A 635 2.68 -7.17 -5.99
C ASP A 635 1.68 -6.28 -6.74
N ASP A 636 0.71 -6.89 -7.44
CA ASP A 636 -0.31 -6.17 -8.24
C ASP A 636 -1.44 -5.60 -7.38
N TYR A 637 -1.71 -6.23 -6.24
CA TYR A 637 -2.71 -5.78 -5.30
C TYR A 637 -2.23 -6.01 -3.87
N GLN A 638 -1.99 -4.93 -3.13
CA GLN A 638 -1.36 -4.98 -1.83
C GLN A 638 -2.37 -4.81 -0.70
N CYS A 639 -2.30 -5.69 0.29
CA CYS A 639 -3.01 -5.54 1.55
C CYS A 639 -2.61 -4.21 2.23
N HIS A 640 -3.57 -3.48 2.82
CA HIS A 640 -3.29 -2.23 3.55
C HIS A 640 -2.27 -2.40 4.69
N PHE A 641 -2.19 -3.59 5.27
CA PHE A 641 -1.18 -3.98 6.25
C PHE A 641 -0.14 -4.96 5.68
N MET A 642 0.06 -4.91 4.37
CA MET A 642 1.06 -5.64 3.57
C MET A 642 0.79 -7.15 3.51
N VAL A 643 1.25 -7.92 4.48
CA VAL A 643 1.24 -9.40 4.46
C VAL A 643 0.14 -10.03 5.31
N GLY A 644 -0.90 -9.28 5.69
CA GLY A 644 -1.91 -9.79 6.63
C GLY A 644 -2.66 -11.03 6.14
N SER A 645 -3.08 -11.08 4.89
CA SER A 645 -3.77 -12.23 4.30
C SER A 645 -2.84 -13.42 4.13
N GLU A 646 -1.57 -13.21 3.76
CA GLU A 646 -0.56 -14.27 3.66
C GLU A 646 -0.28 -14.92 5.02
N LEU A 647 -0.16 -14.09 6.07
CA LEU A 647 0.07 -14.58 7.44
C LEU A 647 -1.14 -15.39 7.95
N ALA A 648 -2.36 -14.94 7.64
CA ALA A 648 -3.57 -15.69 7.98
C ALA A 648 -3.59 -17.04 7.26
N ASN A 649 -3.29 -17.07 5.96
CA ASN A 649 -3.23 -18.30 5.18
C ASN A 649 -2.19 -19.28 5.75
N ARG A 650 -0.98 -18.81 6.04
CA ARG A 650 0.08 -19.63 6.65
C ARG A 650 -0.32 -20.21 8.00
N ARG A 651 -1.07 -19.46 8.81
CA ARG A 651 -1.59 -19.97 10.10
C ARG A 651 -2.70 -20.99 9.94
N LEU A 652 -3.51 -20.89 8.88
CA LEU A 652 -4.55 -21.88 8.57
C LEU A 652 -3.99 -23.23 8.16
N GLU A 653 -2.78 -23.32 7.65
CA GLU A 653 -2.10 -24.60 7.42
C GLU A 653 -2.03 -25.44 8.70
N ASN A 654 -1.87 -24.77 9.86
CA ASN A 654 -1.85 -25.42 11.18
C ASN A 654 -3.26 -25.70 11.76
N VAL A 655 -4.32 -25.18 11.14
CA VAL A 655 -5.71 -25.40 11.58
C VAL A 655 -6.12 -26.87 11.36
N LYS A 656 -5.50 -27.56 10.44
CA LYS A 656 -5.73 -28.96 10.14
C LYS A 656 -5.69 -29.83 11.43
N GLU A 657 -4.66 -29.65 12.25
CA GLU A 657 -4.53 -30.35 13.53
C GLU A 657 -5.69 -30.02 14.51
N THR A 658 -6.18 -28.79 14.50
CA THR A 658 -7.29 -28.36 15.34
C THR A 658 -8.60 -29.02 14.92
N LEU A 659 -8.85 -29.11 13.62
CA LEU A 659 -10.04 -29.79 13.07
C LEU A 659 -10.00 -31.30 13.32
N GLU A 660 -8.83 -31.93 13.13
CA GLU A 660 -8.62 -33.35 13.45
C GLU A 660 -8.89 -33.67 14.93
N ARG A 661 -8.45 -32.80 15.86
CA ARG A 661 -8.76 -32.92 17.29
C ARG A 661 -10.24 -32.77 17.60
N LEU A 662 -10.94 -31.92 16.84
CA LEU A 662 -12.38 -31.73 16.95
C LEU A 662 -13.19 -32.77 16.15
N MET A 663 -12.52 -33.67 15.43
CA MET A 663 -13.18 -34.65 14.52
C MET A 663 -14.16 -33.98 13.54
N LEU A 664 -13.78 -32.81 13.01
CA LEU A 664 -14.58 -32.03 12.07
C LEU A 664 -13.94 -32.00 10.68
N GLU A 665 -14.79 -31.88 9.67
CA GLU A 665 -14.39 -31.80 8.27
C GLU A 665 -13.64 -30.51 8.00
N ARG A 666 -12.58 -30.60 7.19
CA ARG A 666 -11.74 -29.45 6.79
C ARG A 666 -12.55 -28.43 6.00
N GLU A 667 -13.50 -28.88 5.26
CA GLU A 667 -14.38 -28.10 4.38
C GLU A 667 -15.26 -27.11 5.15
N ARG A 668 -15.37 -27.23 6.48
CA ARG A 668 -16.04 -26.25 7.36
C ARG A 668 -15.27 -24.94 7.53
N VAL A 669 -14.04 -24.88 7.03
CA VAL A 669 -13.20 -23.68 7.10
C VAL A 669 -12.70 -23.31 5.72
N GLU A 670 -12.94 -22.06 5.31
CA GLU A 670 -12.48 -21.55 4.02
C GLU A 670 -11.83 -20.18 4.19
N LEU A 671 -10.74 -19.93 3.44
CA LEU A 671 -10.12 -18.62 3.32
C LEU A 671 -10.25 -18.14 1.87
N VAL A 672 -10.80 -16.93 1.70
CA VAL A 672 -11.02 -16.32 0.40
C VAL A 672 -10.41 -14.91 0.36
N ASN A 673 -9.68 -14.63 -0.70
CA ASN A 673 -9.18 -13.29 -0.98
C ASN A 673 -10.16 -12.53 -1.87
N VAL A 674 -10.53 -11.32 -1.45
CA VAL A 674 -11.44 -10.43 -2.17
C VAL A 674 -10.88 -9.02 -2.23
N GLY A 675 -11.14 -8.34 -3.33
CA GLY A 675 -10.82 -6.93 -3.50
C GLY A 675 -12.01 -6.04 -3.09
N ILE A 676 -11.76 -4.77 -2.88
CA ILE A 676 -12.79 -3.78 -2.51
C ILE A 676 -13.94 -3.70 -3.52
N GLY A 677 -13.69 -4.00 -4.81
CA GLY A 677 -14.67 -4.00 -5.89
C GLY A 677 -15.50 -5.28 -6.03
N ASP A 678 -15.17 -6.33 -5.27
CA ASP A 678 -15.72 -7.70 -5.45
C ASP A 678 -17.11 -7.90 -4.82
N GLY A 679 -17.90 -6.83 -4.63
CA GLY A 679 -19.24 -6.94 -4.02
C GLY A 679 -20.17 -7.97 -4.69
N GLY A 680 -20.06 -8.17 -6.00
CA GLY A 680 -20.82 -9.23 -6.71
C GLY A 680 -20.42 -10.63 -6.26
N ARG A 681 -19.12 -10.88 -6.12
CA ARG A 681 -18.55 -12.17 -5.70
C ARG A 681 -18.91 -12.56 -4.25
N ILE A 682 -19.16 -11.58 -3.37
CA ILE A 682 -19.53 -11.86 -1.97
C ILE A 682 -20.76 -12.76 -1.90
N ALA A 683 -21.82 -12.45 -2.67
CA ALA A 683 -23.04 -13.24 -2.67
C ALA A 683 -22.77 -14.66 -3.21
N GLU A 684 -22.00 -14.80 -4.28
CA GLU A 684 -21.66 -16.10 -4.88
C GLU A 684 -20.84 -16.97 -3.90
N ILE A 685 -19.77 -16.41 -3.31
CA ILE A 685 -18.89 -17.11 -2.37
C ILE A 685 -19.70 -17.60 -1.16
N THR A 686 -20.52 -16.73 -0.60
CA THR A 686 -21.31 -17.07 0.59
C THR A 686 -22.37 -18.12 0.32
N GLN A 687 -23.05 -18.07 -0.83
CA GLN A 687 -24.02 -19.08 -1.26
C GLN A 687 -23.35 -20.44 -1.54
N GLN A 688 -22.20 -20.45 -2.22
CA GLN A 688 -21.44 -21.67 -2.50
C GLN A 688 -20.95 -22.32 -1.20
N PHE A 689 -20.42 -21.52 -0.25
CA PHE A 689 -19.99 -22.04 1.04
C PHE A 689 -21.15 -22.58 1.87
N ALA A 690 -22.30 -21.88 1.90
CA ALA A 690 -23.51 -22.37 2.56
C ALA A 690 -24.03 -23.65 1.93
N ALA A 691 -24.04 -23.77 0.59
CA ALA A 691 -24.46 -25.02 -0.11
C ALA A 691 -23.53 -26.18 0.24
N LYS A 692 -22.23 -25.97 0.31
CA LYS A 692 -21.23 -26.95 0.74
C LYS A 692 -21.48 -27.44 2.17
N LEU A 693 -21.77 -26.53 3.10
CA LEU A 693 -22.06 -26.88 4.49
C LEU A 693 -23.38 -27.66 4.62
N ARG A 694 -24.41 -27.36 3.81
CA ARG A 694 -25.66 -28.16 3.78
C ARG A 694 -25.42 -29.60 3.33
N GLN A 695 -24.44 -29.83 2.42
CA GLN A 695 -24.05 -31.19 2.02
C GLN A 695 -23.28 -31.93 3.12
N LEU A 696 -22.50 -31.24 3.93
CA LEU A 696 -21.77 -31.83 5.06
C LEU A 696 -22.71 -32.16 6.24
N GLY A 697 -23.85 -31.48 6.31
CA GLY A 697 -24.76 -31.55 7.45
C GLY A 697 -24.36 -30.66 8.62
N PRO A 698 -25.19 -30.58 9.65
CA PRO A 698 -24.96 -29.74 10.83
C PRO A 698 -23.66 -30.11 11.58
N ASN A 699 -23.09 -29.15 12.25
CA ASN A 699 -21.93 -29.41 13.11
C ASN A 699 -22.30 -30.35 14.26
N PRO A 700 -21.56 -31.47 14.49
CA PRO A 700 -21.87 -32.44 15.54
C PRO A 700 -21.91 -31.89 16.97
N TYR A 701 -21.29 -30.72 17.20
CA TYR A 701 -21.30 -30.02 18.49
C TYR A 701 -22.53 -29.13 18.70
N ARG A 702 -23.44 -29.05 17.73
CA ARG A 702 -24.68 -28.27 17.84
C ARG A 702 -25.60 -28.90 18.91
N GLY A 703 -25.85 -28.12 19.99
CA GLY A 703 -26.73 -28.54 21.09
C GLY A 703 -26.05 -29.31 22.24
N LEU A 704 -24.70 -29.40 22.23
CA LEU A 704 -23.91 -29.96 23.35
C LEU A 704 -23.58 -28.88 24.40
#